data_bd9ae754223c81a35895f65377fdf342
#
_entry.id   bd9ae754223c81a35895f65377fdf342
#
_cell.length_a   1.000
_cell.length_b   1.000
_cell.length_c   1.000
_cell.angle_alpha   90.00
_cell.angle_beta   90.00
_cell.angle_gamma   90.00
#
_symmetry.space_group_name_H-M   'P 1'
#
loop_
_entity.id
_entity.type
_entity.pdbx_description
1 polymer ?
#
loop_
_entity_poly.entity_id
_entity_poly.type
_entity_poly.pdbx_seq_one_letter_code
_entity_poly.pdbx_strand_id
1 'polypeptide(L)'
;MKKLIHWLVDWTDERTGVRDAIHEGLYENIPGGSRWRYITGSMLVFAFVTQVLTGIFLWMSYSAGIQNAWASVFYIQNIMPGGWLLRGIHHVMAQAMVVLMPIHMLQVIVDRAYQKPREINFWLGLVLMLITLGLGLTGYLLPWDQKGYWATKVATELAALPPVVGGQMQTIVVGGTDYGHFTLTRFFALHAGVLPVLMVLVLGLHIAMFRRHGITAESSEKRADEYFWPKQVAKDAIGCLILLALVIGVVVAEGGAELGAPAEPTEEYNAARPEWYFLFLFQALKLFHSEFVGAIVVPGLVVTFLFLMPILAHWKYGHRLNVAFMVGLLAVAGLLTYLALKQDNFANWYPDVPVTDQRVKDSLGYLQAKRDGEREYERIKELIHYNGIPLEGPNKLQQQDPETIGPRIFRRLCASCHAWTDEQGEGIAGPDLSAFKPGDAPSGAPNLHGFASRSWIAGLLDPESIGSHDYFGSTMHVEGQMVEYVTGELPDYIVAGEQGQQDLEAAIAALSAEAGLVDQVQEDAESEKSGQLARGRELIVGDFGCVNCHSFRDEEVGGAPSLTGYGSAEWLRKMISDPNHEELYGYESDQNDRMPVFSRSLTDHQIEMLVRWLRADDRDLARKLELQKAAGGDQAVE
;
A
#
# COMPACT_ATOMS: atom_id res chain seq x y z
N MET A 1 8.02 -41.95 -39.17
CA MET A 1 8.31 -40.73 -38.40
C MET A 1 9.58 -40.00 -38.86
N LYS A 2 10.75 -40.62 -38.80
CA LYS A 2 12.03 -39.98 -39.22
C LYS A 2 12.01 -39.42 -40.66
N LYS A 3 11.50 -40.19 -41.66
CA LYS A 3 11.40 -39.72 -43.06
C LYS A 3 10.48 -38.53 -43.24
N LEU A 4 9.37 -38.45 -42.49
CA LEU A 4 8.45 -37.29 -42.52
C LEU A 4 9.11 -36.03 -41.92
N ILE A 5 9.80 -36.19 -40.81
CA ILE A 5 10.54 -35.09 -40.16
C ILE A 5 11.63 -34.57 -41.13
N HIS A 6 12.44 -35.44 -41.74
CA HIS A 6 13.44 -34.99 -42.71
C HIS A 6 12.81 -34.27 -43.91
N TRP A 7 11.74 -34.82 -44.46
CA TRP A 7 11.01 -34.16 -45.54
C TRP A 7 10.49 -32.77 -45.16
N LEU A 8 9.87 -32.63 -43.96
CA LEU A 8 9.40 -31.36 -43.48
C LEU A 8 10.54 -30.34 -43.30
N VAL A 9 11.67 -30.80 -42.73
CA VAL A 9 12.83 -29.93 -42.53
C VAL A 9 13.45 -29.52 -43.85
N ASP A 10 13.60 -30.43 -44.81
CA ASP A 10 14.12 -30.11 -46.18
C ASP A 10 13.18 -29.19 -46.93
N TRP A 11 11.85 -29.45 -46.86
CA TRP A 11 10.83 -28.62 -47.49
C TRP A 11 10.82 -27.17 -46.93
N THR A 12 10.98 -27.04 -45.61
CA THR A 12 11.08 -25.73 -44.94
C THR A 12 12.37 -25.01 -45.31
N ASP A 13 13.49 -25.73 -45.33
CA ASP A 13 14.81 -25.18 -45.60
C ASP A 13 14.94 -24.66 -47.05
N GLU A 14 14.45 -25.41 -48.04
CA GLU A 14 14.39 -24.97 -49.42
C GLU A 14 13.64 -23.64 -49.64
N ARG A 15 12.72 -23.29 -48.76
CA ARG A 15 11.88 -22.09 -48.86
C ARG A 15 12.34 -20.94 -47.97
N THR A 16 13.05 -21.20 -46.91
CA THR A 16 13.39 -20.21 -45.88
C THR A 16 14.90 -20.04 -45.67
N GLY A 17 15.73 -20.98 -46.13
CA GLY A 17 17.16 -20.98 -45.81
C GLY A 17 17.46 -21.14 -44.33
N VAL A 18 16.57 -21.79 -43.58
CA VAL A 18 16.63 -21.84 -42.12
C VAL A 18 17.89 -22.52 -41.57
N ARG A 19 18.39 -23.54 -42.30
CA ARG A 19 19.66 -24.21 -41.91
C ARG A 19 20.85 -23.27 -42.03
N ASP A 20 20.94 -22.50 -43.07
CA ASP A 20 22.03 -21.54 -43.27
C ASP A 20 21.95 -20.43 -42.19
N ALA A 21 20.75 -19.89 -41.91
CA ALA A 21 20.56 -18.92 -40.87
C ALA A 21 20.91 -19.46 -39.46
N ILE A 22 20.52 -20.71 -39.16
CA ILE A 22 20.89 -21.37 -37.91
C ILE A 22 22.41 -21.63 -37.86
N HIS A 23 23.01 -22.09 -38.98
CA HIS A 23 24.44 -22.34 -39.07
C HIS A 23 25.23 -21.04 -38.84
N GLU A 24 24.92 -19.96 -39.54
CA GLU A 24 25.56 -18.67 -39.31
C GLU A 24 25.42 -18.20 -37.86
N GLY A 25 24.23 -18.38 -37.24
CA GLY A 25 24.00 -18.03 -35.86
C GLY A 25 24.82 -18.84 -34.86
N LEU A 26 24.88 -20.14 -35.04
CA LEU A 26 25.56 -21.05 -34.11
C LEU A 26 27.09 -21.05 -34.25
N TYR A 27 27.61 -20.85 -35.48
CA TYR A 27 29.05 -20.88 -35.78
C TYR A 27 29.63 -19.47 -35.96
N GLU A 28 29.00 -18.46 -35.37
CA GLU A 28 29.59 -17.13 -35.26
C GLU A 28 30.90 -17.19 -34.46
N ASN A 29 31.95 -16.55 -34.97
CA ASN A 29 33.24 -16.49 -34.32
C ASN A 29 33.24 -15.57 -33.11
N ILE A 30 33.71 -16.08 -31.97
CA ILE A 30 33.92 -15.29 -30.74
C ILE A 30 35.41 -15.03 -30.59
N PRO A 31 35.89 -13.84 -30.87
CA PRO A 31 37.29 -13.47 -30.69
C PRO A 31 37.71 -13.61 -29.23
N GLY A 32 38.81 -14.36 -28.99
CA GLY A 32 39.30 -14.64 -27.64
C GLY A 32 38.47 -15.63 -26.82
N GLY A 33 37.55 -16.36 -27.47
CA GLY A 33 36.80 -17.48 -26.91
C GLY A 33 35.60 -17.10 -26.04
N SER A 34 34.82 -18.11 -25.65
CA SER A 34 33.58 -17.98 -24.87
C SER A 34 33.83 -17.52 -23.44
N ARG A 35 32.97 -16.58 -22.91
CA ARG A 35 33.11 -15.95 -21.58
C ARG A 35 31.79 -15.78 -20.86
N TRP A 36 31.80 -15.88 -19.55
CA TRP A 36 30.63 -15.58 -18.70
C TRP A 36 30.15 -14.14 -18.80
N ARG A 37 31.04 -13.18 -19.07
CA ARG A 37 30.67 -11.75 -19.20
C ARG A 37 29.75 -11.46 -20.39
N TYR A 38 29.64 -12.36 -21.37
CA TYR A 38 28.80 -12.17 -22.56
C TYR A 38 27.35 -12.64 -22.38
N ILE A 39 27.01 -13.32 -21.27
CA ILE A 39 25.68 -13.90 -21.06
C ILE A 39 24.57 -12.87 -20.81
N THR A 40 24.92 -11.63 -20.38
CA THR A 40 23.93 -10.64 -19.91
C THR A 40 22.92 -10.24 -20.99
N GLY A 41 23.36 -10.11 -22.25
CA GLY A 41 22.47 -9.83 -23.38
C GLY A 41 21.48 -10.97 -23.65
N SER A 42 21.96 -12.23 -23.62
CA SER A 42 21.11 -13.43 -23.78
C SER A 42 20.10 -13.56 -22.63
N MET A 43 20.52 -13.27 -21.41
CA MET A 43 19.64 -13.27 -20.24
C MET A 43 18.53 -12.20 -20.35
N LEU A 44 18.84 -11.00 -20.87
CA LEU A 44 17.82 -9.96 -21.12
C LEU A 44 16.81 -10.38 -22.20
N VAL A 45 17.28 -11.01 -23.30
CA VAL A 45 16.38 -11.55 -24.33
C VAL A 45 15.49 -12.65 -23.75
N PHE A 46 16.06 -13.56 -22.97
CA PHE A 46 15.31 -14.62 -22.30
C PHE A 46 14.27 -14.06 -21.32
N ALA A 47 14.66 -13.05 -20.52
CA ALA A 47 13.75 -12.38 -19.60
C ALA A 47 12.60 -11.69 -20.37
N PHE A 48 12.88 -11.00 -21.48
CA PHE A 48 11.86 -10.38 -22.30
C PHE A 48 10.90 -11.42 -22.92
N VAL A 49 11.41 -12.53 -23.44
CA VAL A 49 10.55 -13.63 -23.94
C VAL A 49 9.66 -14.18 -22.83
N THR A 50 10.20 -14.35 -21.62
CA THR A 50 9.42 -14.76 -20.44
C THR A 50 8.33 -13.74 -20.12
N GLN A 51 8.61 -12.42 -20.19
CA GLN A 51 7.63 -11.35 -20.01
C GLN A 51 6.51 -11.42 -21.06
N VAL A 52 6.84 -11.63 -22.32
CA VAL A 52 5.84 -11.75 -23.39
C VAL A 52 4.93 -12.97 -23.15
N LEU A 53 5.53 -14.14 -22.86
CA LEU A 53 4.76 -15.36 -22.63
C LEU A 53 3.84 -15.24 -21.42
N THR A 54 4.39 -14.83 -20.27
CA THR A 54 3.58 -14.63 -19.05
C THR A 54 2.55 -13.53 -19.23
N GLY A 55 2.89 -12.44 -19.91
CA GLY A 55 1.99 -11.33 -20.21
C GLY A 55 0.79 -11.74 -21.08
N ILE A 56 0.98 -12.60 -22.10
CA ILE A 56 -0.12 -13.12 -22.93
C ILE A 56 -1.10 -13.93 -22.06
N PHE A 57 -0.60 -14.82 -21.20
CA PHE A 57 -1.48 -15.59 -20.30
C PHE A 57 -2.19 -14.71 -19.27
N LEU A 58 -1.53 -13.69 -18.72
CA LEU A 58 -2.18 -12.72 -17.84
C LEU A 58 -3.26 -11.93 -18.56
N TRP A 59 -3.01 -11.52 -19.80
CA TRP A 59 -3.98 -10.76 -20.63
C TRP A 59 -5.28 -11.55 -20.84
N MET A 60 -5.22 -12.87 -20.96
CA MET A 60 -6.42 -13.71 -21.12
C MET A 60 -7.41 -13.60 -19.95
N SER A 61 -6.94 -13.19 -18.78
CA SER A 61 -7.76 -13.10 -17.55
C SER A 61 -7.89 -11.67 -17.02
N TYR A 62 -7.16 -10.70 -17.58
CA TYR A 62 -7.15 -9.32 -17.13
C TYR A 62 -8.21 -8.47 -17.85
N SER A 63 -8.88 -7.59 -17.10
CA SER A 63 -9.88 -6.64 -17.61
C SER A 63 -9.51 -5.21 -17.28
N ALA A 64 -9.20 -4.38 -18.30
CA ALA A 64 -8.73 -3.00 -18.15
C ALA A 64 -9.86 -2.00 -17.87
N GLY A 65 -10.60 -2.16 -16.79
CA GLY A 65 -11.65 -1.24 -16.34
C GLY A 65 -11.51 -0.97 -14.85
N ILE A 66 -11.78 0.26 -14.40
CA ILE A 66 -11.62 0.62 -12.97
C ILE A 66 -12.42 -0.24 -12.00
N GLN A 67 -13.57 -0.77 -12.45
CA GLN A 67 -14.40 -1.69 -11.66
C GLN A 67 -13.85 -3.12 -11.65
N ASN A 68 -13.16 -3.54 -12.72
CA ASN A 68 -12.80 -4.93 -12.96
C ASN A 68 -11.30 -5.21 -12.86
N ALA A 69 -10.44 -4.21 -12.99
CA ALA A 69 -8.98 -4.42 -13.07
C ALA A 69 -8.46 -5.09 -11.80
N TRP A 70 -8.73 -4.50 -10.64
CA TRP A 70 -8.32 -5.09 -9.37
C TRP A 70 -8.96 -6.47 -9.17
N ALA A 71 -10.25 -6.62 -9.45
CA ALA A 71 -10.97 -7.88 -9.34
C ALA A 71 -10.37 -8.99 -10.22
N SER A 72 -9.98 -8.66 -11.44
CA SER A 72 -9.33 -9.62 -12.35
C SER A 72 -7.94 -10.02 -11.87
N VAL A 73 -7.17 -9.08 -11.31
CA VAL A 73 -5.86 -9.38 -10.71
C VAL A 73 -6.01 -10.19 -9.43
N PHE A 74 -7.02 -9.88 -8.61
CA PHE A 74 -7.37 -10.67 -7.43
C PHE A 74 -7.73 -12.12 -7.81
N TYR A 75 -8.54 -12.31 -8.85
CA TYR A 75 -8.86 -13.63 -9.39
C TYR A 75 -7.61 -14.39 -9.83
N ILE A 76 -6.71 -13.74 -10.59
CA ILE A 76 -5.43 -14.33 -11.03
C ILE A 76 -4.60 -14.74 -9.81
N GLN A 77 -4.46 -13.85 -8.83
CA GLN A 77 -3.58 -14.06 -7.67
C GLN A 77 -4.11 -15.13 -6.70
N ASN A 78 -5.43 -15.14 -6.42
CA ASN A 78 -5.98 -15.88 -5.28
C ASN A 78 -6.87 -17.07 -5.69
N ILE A 79 -7.42 -17.09 -6.92
CA ILE A 79 -8.44 -18.07 -7.34
C ILE A 79 -7.95 -18.94 -8.49
N MET A 80 -7.29 -18.34 -9.50
CA MET A 80 -6.84 -19.06 -10.69
C MET A 80 -5.73 -20.06 -10.36
N PRO A 81 -5.86 -21.35 -10.73
CA PRO A 81 -4.80 -22.34 -10.48
C PRO A 81 -3.48 -21.93 -11.11
N GLY A 82 -2.42 -21.77 -10.29
CA GLY A 82 -1.08 -21.35 -10.72
C GLY A 82 -0.99 -19.85 -11.11
N GLY A 83 -2.06 -19.08 -10.97
CA GLY A 83 -2.08 -17.66 -11.34
C GLY A 83 -1.12 -16.81 -10.50
N TRP A 84 -1.01 -17.10 -9.19
CA TRP A 84 -0.05 -16.46 -8.29
C TRP A 84 1.39 -16.64 -8.78
N LEU A 85 1.76 -17.84 -9.28
CA LEU A 85 3.08 -18.12 -9.81
C LEU A 85 3.29 -17.40 -11.16
N LEU A 86 2.30 -17.45 -12.05
CA LEU A 86 2.35 -16.78 -13.35
C LEU A 86 2.53 -15.26 -13.19
N ARG A 87 1.72 -14.62 -12.35
CA ARG A 87 1.81 -13.18 -12.06
C ARG A 87 3.11 -12.85 -11.32
N GLY A 88 3.51 -13.70 -10.37
CA GLY A 88 4.77 -13.55 -9.64
C GLY A 88 5.98 -13.58 -10.57
N ILE A 89 6.06 -14.54 -11.51
CA ILE A 89 7.14 -14.63 -12.50
C ILE A 89 7.15 -13.36 -13.36
N HIS A 90 6.00 -12.88 -13.84
CA HIS A 90 5.91 -11.67 -14.64
C HIS A 90 6.45 -10.45 -13.86
N HIS A 91 6.06 -10.28 -12.62
CA HIS A 91 6.46 -9.16 -11.76
C HIS A 91 7.95 -9.21 -11.39
N VAL A 92 8.45 -10.34 -10.88
CA VAL A 92 9.85 -10.47 -10.43
C VAL A 92 10.83 -10.49 -11.61
N MET A 93 10.44 -11.08 -12.76
CA MET A 93 11.27 -11.06 -13.96
C MET A 93 11.42 -9.62 -14.51
N ALA A 94 10.38 -8.76 -14.41
CA ALA A 94 10.50 -7.35 -14.78
C ALA A 94 11.55 -6.64 -13.91
N GLN A 95 11.56 -6.89 -12.60
CA GLN A 95 12.57 -6.35 -11.68
C GLN A 95 13.98 -6.86 -12.05
N ALA A 96 14.10 -8.16 -12.35
CA ALA A 96 15.36 -8.75 -12.79
C ALA A 96 15.88 -8.12 -14.11
N MET A 97 14.99 -7.80 -15.07
CA MET A 97 15.36 -7.06 -16.28
C MET A 97 15.95 -5.69 -15.97
N VAL A 98 15.34 -4.95 -15.05
CA VAL A 98 15.82 -3.61 -14.66
C VAL A 98 17.20 -3.69 -13.99
N VAL A 99 17.51 -4.77 -13.28
CA VAL A 99 18.86 -5.01 -12.70
C VAL A 99 19.87 -5.45 -13.76
N LEU A 100 19.48 -6.37 -14.64
CA LEU A 100 20.38 -6.89 -15.68
C LEU A 100 20.77 -5.83 -16.71
N MET A 101 19.89 -4.88 -16.99
CA MET A 101 20.08 -3.83 -17.99
C MET A 101 21.29 -2.93 -17.70
N PRO A 102 21.46 -2.31 -16.51
CA PRO A 102 22.67 -1.54 -16.20
C PRO A 102 23.93 -2.41 -16.12
N ILE A 103 23.82 -3.68 -15.73
CA ILE A 103 24.94 -4.63 -15.75
C ILE A 103 25.40 -4.88 -17.19
N HIS A 104 24.45 -5.11 -18.12
CA HIS A 104 24.74 -5.26 -19.55
C HIS A 104 25.34 -3.97 -20.13
N MET A 105 24.78 -2.81 -19.82
CA MET A 105 25.29 -1.52 -20.28
C MET A 105 26.72 -1.25 -19.76
N LEU A 106 26.98 -1.57 -18.48
CA LEU A 106 28.33 -1.44 -17.90
C LEU A 106 29.33 -2.35 -18.62
N GLN A 107 28.94 -3.60 -18.88
CA GLN A 107 29.76 -4.54 -19.64
C GLN A 107 30.07 -3.99 -21.05
N VAL A 108 29.06 -3.50 -21.78
CA VAL A 108 29.24 -2.90 -23.12
C VAL A 108 30.21 -1.71 -23.10
N ILE A 109 30.10 -0.86 -22.05
CA ILE A 109 30.98 0.31 -21.91
C ILE A 109 32.40 -0.13 -21.58
N VAL A 110 32.60 -1.02 -20.61
CA VAL A 110 33.93 -1.51 -20.20
C VAL A 110 34.64 -2.19 -21.37
N ASP A 111 33.91 -2.97 -22.16
CA ASP A 111 34.43 -3.69 -23.34
C ASP A 111 34.61 -2.80 -24.58
N ARG A 112 34.34 -1.49 -24.47
CA ARG A 112 34.38 -0.52 -25.59
C ARG A 112 33.45 -0.91 -26.75
N ALA A 113 32.45 -1.73 -26.52
CA ALA A 113 31.53 -2.20 -27.55
C ALA A 113 30.52 -1.13 -28.02
N TYR A 114 30.65 0.09 -27.55
CA TYR A 114 29.88 1.28 -27.93
C TYR A 114 30.65 2.24 -28.87
N GLN A 115 31.94 1.94 -29.15
CA GLN A 115 32.77 2.74 -30.03
C GLN A 115 32.57 2.32 -31.50
N LYS A 116 33.14 3.13 -32.42
CA LYS A 116 33.07 2.90 -33.87
C LYS A 116 33.42 1.44 -34.21
N PRO A 117 32.61 0.76 -35.02
CA PRO A 117 31.44 1.21 -35.76
C PRO A 117 30.09 0.86 -35.08
N ARG A 118 30.05 0.73 -33.73
CA ARG A 118 28.91 0.20 -32.96
C ARG A 118 28.05 1.28 -32.29
N GLU A 119 28.23 2.58 -32.63
CA GLU A 119 27.52 3.72 -32.02
C GLU A 119 26.01 3.55 -32.15
N ILE A 120 25.50 3.19 -33.34
CA ILE A 120 24.08 2.97 -33.60
C ILE A 120 23.53 1.84 -32.71
N ASN A 121 24.30 0.77 -32.56
CA ASN A 121 23.89 -0.35 -31.71
C ASN A 121 23.77 0.07 -30.25
N PHE A 122 24.67 0.88 -29.76
CA PHE A 122 24.60 1.44 -28.42
C PHE A 122 23.38 2.34 -28.22
N TRP A 123 23.06 3.22 -29.18
CA TRP A 123 21.86 4.06 -29.14
C TRP A 123 20.57 3.24 -29.18
N LEU A 124 20.50 2.17 -29.97
CA LEU A 124 19.38 1.23 -29.93
C LEU A 124 19.23 0.59 -28.54
N GLY A 125 20.35 0.23 -27.90
CA GLY A 125 20.36 -0.27 -26.53
C GLY A 125 19.82 0.76 -25.52
N LEU A 126 20.13 2.03 -25.67
CA LEU A 126 19.55 3.10 -24.81
C LEU A 126 18.04 3.26 -25.04
N VAL A 127 17.58 3.15 -26.30
CA VAL A 127 16.13 3.15 -26.59
C VAL A 127 15.43 1.95 -25.96
N LEU A 128 16.03 0.74 -26.04
CA LEU A 128 15.51 -0.45 -25.35
C LEU A 128 15.43 -0.24 -23.83
N MET A 129 16.42 0.42 -23.23
CA MET A 129 16.41 0.79 -21.84
C MET A 129 15.21 1.68 -21.50
N LEU A 130 14.97 2.73 -22.27
CA LEU A 130 13.84 3.64 -22.03
C LEU A 130 12.49 2.94 -22.20
N ILE A 131 12.36 2.05 -23.21
CA ILE A 131 11.15 1.24 -23.40
C ILE A 131 10.94 0.30 -22.20
N THR A 132 11.99 -0.35 -21.68
CA THR A 132 11.90 -1.24 -20.51
C THR A 132 11.43 -0.47 -19.27
N LEU A 133 11.97 0.72 -19.01
CA LEU A 133 11.52 1.57 -17.91
C LEU A 133 10.06 2.02 -18.10
N GLY A 134 9.67 2.34 -19.33
CA GLY A 134 8.29 2.66 -19.69
C GLY A 134 7.33 1.48 -19.47
N LEU A 135 7.76 0.25 -19.80
CA LEU A 135 7.00 -0.98 -19.51
C LEU A 135 6.85 -1.19 -17.99
N GLY A 136 7.91 -0.97 -17.21
CA GLY A 136 7.85 -1.03 -15.75
C GLY A 136 6.84 -0.05 -15.17
N LEU A 137 6.89 1.21 -15.62
CA LEU A 137 5.96 2.25 -15.16
C LEU A 137 4.51 1.97 -15.57
N THR A 138 4.28 1.61 -16.83
CA THR A 138 2.91 1.37 -17.32
C THR A 138 2.28 0.11 -16.74
N GLY A 139 3.07 -0.92 -16.43
CA GLY A 139 2.59 -2.14 -15.80
C GLY A 139 2.22 -1.98 -14.34
N TYR A 140 2.85 -1.03 -13.66
CA TYR A 140 2.66 -0.80 -12.23
C TYR A 140 1.26 -0.33 -11.84
N LEU A 141 0.57 0.42 -12.72
CA LEU A 141 -0.80 0.88 -12.51
C LEU A 141 -1.85 -0.23 -12.73
N LEU A 142 -1.53 -1.26 -13.54
CA LEU A 142 -2.55 -2.21 -14.02
C LEU A 142 -3.30 -2.98 -12.92
N PRO A 143 -2.71 -3.31 -11.76
CA PRO A 143 -3.46 -3.90 -10.66
C PRO A 143 -4.57 -3.00 -10.12
N TRP A 144 -4.52 -1.71 -10.35
CA TRP A 144 -5.45 -0.70 -9.86
C TRP A 144 -5.65 -0.77 -8.36
N ASP A 145 -4.54 -0.97 -7.63
CA ASP A 145 -4.48 -0.91 -6.18
C ASP A 145 -4.02 0.47 -5.68
N GLN A 146 -4.12 0.72 -4.38
CA GLN A 146 -3.75 1.99 -3.76
C GLN A 146 -2.30 2.39 -4.08
N LYS A 147 -1.37 1.45 -3.99
CA LYS A 147 0.06 1.69 -4.24
C LYS A 147 0.31 2.11 -5.70
N GLY A 148 -0.23 1.33 -6.65
CA GLY A 148 -0.06 1.59 -8.08
C GLY A 148 -0.75 2.90 -8.53
N TYR A 149 -1.96 3.17 -8.02
CA TYR A 149 -2.71 4.38 -8.32
C TYR A 149 -1.96 5.64 -7.89
N TRP A 150 -1.60 5.74 -6.61
CA TRP A 150 -0.97 6.94 -6.06
C TRP A 150 0.45 7.16 -6.58
N ALA A 151 1.25 6.09 -6.75
CA ALA A 151 2.58 6.21 -7.36
C ALA A 151 2.51 6.66 -8.83
N THR A 152 1.52 6.17 -9.60
CA THR A 152 1.31 6.61 -10.98
C THR A 152 0.82 8.06 -11.04
N LYS A 153 -0.04 8.48 -10.11
CA LYS A 153 -0.49 9.87 -9.99
C LYS A 153 0.71 10.80 -9.83
N VAL A 154 1.59 10.54 -8.88
CA VAL A 154 2.84 11.31 -8.71
C VAL A 154 3.69 11.30 -9.98
N ALA A 155 3.91 10.14 -10.61
CA ALA A 155 4.75 10.05 -11.80
C ALA A 155 4.19 10.85 -12.99
N THR A 156 2.87 10.87 -13.18
CA THR A 156 2.23 11.61 -14.28
C THR A 156 2.06 13.11 -13.96
N GLU A 157 1.98 13.50 -12.69
CA GLU A 157 2.06 14.90 -12.28
C GLU A 157 3.45 15.50 -12.60
N LEU A 158 4.53 14.71 -12.44
CA LEU A 158 5.86 15.14 -12.89
C LEU A 158 5.93 15.37 -14.42
N ALA A 159 5.11 14.68 -15.21
CA ALA A 159 5.00 14.92 -16.66
C ALA A 159 4.34 16.26 -17.01
N ALA A 160 3.64 16.89 -16.07
CA ALA A 160 3.05 18.22 -16.24
C ALA A 160 4.05 19.37 -16.03
N LEU A 161 5.21 19.12 -15.44
CA LEU A 161 6.20 20.14 -15.06
C LEU A 161 6.84 20.89 -16.25
N PRO A 162 7.05 20.32 -17.48
CA PRO A 162 7.59 21.06 -18.59
C PRO A 162 6.73 22.27 -18.95
N PRO A 163 7.30 23.50 -18.97
CA PRO A 163 6.53 24.68 -19.29
C PRO A 163 5.95 24.59 -20.73
N VAL A 164 4.76 25.16 -20.93
CA VAL A 164 4.01 25.24 -22.20
C VAL A 164 3.35 23.92 -22.63
N VAL A 165 4.05 22.77 -22.53
CA VAL A 165 3.55 21.48 -23.07
C VAL A 165 3.15 20.48 -22.00
N GLY A 166 3.58 20.66 -20.74
CA GLY A 166 3.43 19.67 -19.68
C GLY A 166 1.98 19.31 -19.36
N GLY A 167 1.10 20.30 -19.22
CA GLY A 167 -0.33 20.06 -18.97
C GLY A 167 -1.02 19.29 -20.10
N GLN A 168 -0.65 19.55 -21.36
CA GLN A 168 -1.18 18.80 -22.51
C GLN A 168 -0.63 17.36 -22.51
N MET A 169 0.65 17.19 -22.20
CA MET A 169 1.26 15.86 -22.07
C MET A 169 0.59 15.04 -20.97
N GLN A 170 0.36 15.63 -19.80
CA GLN A 170 -0.35 14.96 -18.71
C GLN A 170 -1.77 14.55 -19.16
N THR A 171 -2.55 15.46 -19.75
CA THR A 171 -3.91 15.17 -20.23
C THR A 171 -3.92 14.03 -21.26
N ILE A 172 -2.93 13.99 -22.17
CA ILE A 172 -2.80 12.90 -23.14
C ILE A 172 -2.49 11.58 -22.46
N VAL A 173 -1.56 11.57 -21.49
CA VAL A 173 -1.15 10.35 -20.79
C VAL A 173 -2.25 9.85 -19.88
N VAL A 174 -2.84 10.72 -19.06
CA VAL A 174 -3.90 10.39 -18.09
C VAL A 174 -5.22 10.04 -18.81
N GLY A 175 -5.52 10.69 -19.92
CA GLY A 175 -6.74 10.42 -20.67
C GLY A 175 -7.90 11.34 -20.35
N GLY A 176 -7.65 12.42 -19.64
CA GLY A 176 -8.63 13.41 -19.22
C GLY A 176 -8.06 14.33 -18.14
N THR A 177 -8.94 15.01 -17.42
CA THR A 177 -8.59 15.84 -16.27
C THR A 177 -8.35 15.02 -15.02
N ASP A 178 -8.96 13.82 -14.93
CA ASP A 178 -8.95 12.96 -13.75
C ASP A 178 -8.50 11.54 -14.08
N TYR A 179 -7.93 10.87 -13.07
CA TYR A 179 -7.50 9.47 -13.17
C TYR A 179 -8.70 8.54 -13.10
N GLY A 180 -8.87 7.71 -14.12
CA GLY A 180 -10.04 6.86 -14.21
C GLY A 180 -9.94 5.79 -15.29
N HIS A 181 -11.09 5.43 -15.84
CA HIS A 181 -11.20 4.36 -16.85
C HIS A 181 -10.28 4.58 -18.06
N PHE A 182 -10.23 5.80 -18.60
CA PHE A 182 -9.38 6.10 -19.75
C PHE A 182 -7.88 6.06 -19.42
N THR A 183 -7.49 6.42 -18.21
CA THR A 183 -6.10 6.29 -17.74
C THR A 183 -5.68 4.83 -17.81
N LEU A 184 -6.46 3.96 -17.19
CA LEU A 184 -6.18 2.53 -17.12
C LEU A 184 -6.16 1.88 -18.50
N THR A 185 -7.14 2.20 -19.36
CA THR A 185 -7.21 1.68 -20.74
C THR A 185 -5.99 2.08 -21.55
N ARG A 186 -5.52 3.34 -21.43
CA ARG A 186 -4.32 3.82 -22.14
C ARG A 186 -3.05 3.15 -21.64
N PHE A 187 -2.89 3.06 -20.31
CA PHE A 187 -1.75 2.38 -19.73
C PHE A 187 -1.70 0.90 -20.13
N PHE A 188 -2.86 0.25 -20.18
CA PHE A 188 -2.95 -1.12 -20.68
C PHE A 188 -2.58 -1.22 -22.16
N ALA A 189 -3.09 -0.35 -23.01
CA ALA A 189 -2.75 -0.33 -24.45
C ALA A 189 -1.26 -0.07 -24.68
N LEU A 190 -0.64 0.82 -23.89
CA LEU A 190 0.80 1.04 -23.92
C LEU A 190 1.57 -0.19 -23.46
N HIS A 191 1.21 -0.77 -22.32
CA HIS A 191 1.92 -1.89 -21.70
C HIS A 191 1.81 -3.20 -22.48
N ALA A 192 0.60 -3.57 -22.91
CA ALA A 192 0.34 -4.84 -23.58
C ALA A 192 0.48 -4.78 -25.12
N GLY A 193 0.39 -3.59 -25.71
CA GLY A 193 0.39 -3.40 -27.15
C GLY A 193 1.60 -2.61 -27.66
N VAL A 194 1.58 -1.29 -27.48
CA VAL A 194 2.51 -0.36 -28.16
C VAL A 194 3.97 -0.61 -27.77
N LEU A 195 4.27 -0.62 -26.47
CA LEU A 195 5.64 -0.76 -25.99
C LEU A 195 6.24 -2.15 -26.26
N PRO A 196 5.53 -3.29 -26.13
CA PRO A 196 6.07 -4.59 -26.52
C PRO A 196 6.36 -4.69 -28.02
N VAL A 197 5.49 -4.16 -28.88
CA VAL A 197 5.73 -4.15 -30.33
C VAL A 197 6.97 -3.32 -30.66
N LEU A 198 7.08 -2.12 -30.07
CA LEU A 198 8.26 -1.26 -30.24
C LEU A 198 9.53 -1.95 -29.71
N MET A 199 9.44 -2.64 -28.57
CA MET A 199 10.53 -3.43 -27.99
C MET A 199 11.01 -4.51 -28.98
N VAL A 200 10.10 -5.29 -29.58
CA VAL A 200 10.44 -6.33 -30.56
C VAL A 200 11.14 -5.74 -31.77
N LEU A 201 10.63 -4.62 -32.31
CA LEU A 201 11.21 -3.96 -33.48
C LEU A 201 12.63 -3.44 -33.19
N VAL A 202 12.80 -2.70 -32.09
CA VAL A 202 14.10 -2.12 -31.74
C VAL A 202 15.10 -3.22 -31.32
N LEU A 203 14.65 -4.27 -30.62
CA LEU A 203 15.47 -5.42 -30.26
C LEU A 203 15.95 -6.18 -31.51
N GLY A 204 15.06 -6.36 -32.48
CA GLY A 204 15.42 -6.96 -33.76
C GLY A 204 16.53 -6.17 -34.48
N LEU A 205 16.42 -4.85 -34.52
CA LEU A 205 17.45 -3.96 -35.07
C LEU A 205 18.75 -4.01 -34.24
N HIS A 206 18.66 -4.02 -32.93
CA HIS A 206 19.81 -4.13 -32.01
C HIS A 206 20.59 -5.43 -32.24
N ILE A 207 19.88 -6.56 -32.33
CA ILE A 207 20.52 -7.87 -32.63
C ILE A 207 21.09 -7.88 -34.04
N ALA A 208 20.42 -7.33 -35.04
CA ALA A 208 20.93 -7.25 -36.41
C ALA A 208 22.22 -6.42 -36.50
N MET A 209 22.28 -5.28 -35.81
CA MET A 209 23.50 -4.47 -35.75
C MET A 209 24.62 -5.16 -34.98
N PHE A 210 24.29 -5.87 -33.89
CA PHE A 210 25.25 -6.67 -33.14
C PHE A 210 25.86 -7.76 -34.05
N ARG A 211 25.05 -8.52 -34.76
CA ARG A 211 25.54 -9.57 -35.68
C ARG A 211 26.40 -9.01 -36.82
N ARG A 212 26.01 -7.82 -37.36
CA ARG A 212 26.81 -7.17 -38.42
C ARG A 212 28.23 -6.82 -37.97
N HIS A 213 28.43 -6.45 -36.70
CA HIS A 213 29.71 -5.96 -36.22
C HIS A 213 30.46 -6.98 -35.34
N GLY A 214 29.82 -8.07 -34.95
CA GLY A 214 30.35 -9.13 -34.10
C GLY A 214 30.70 -8.70 -32.68
N ILE A 215 31.21 -9.64 -31.89
CA ILE A 215 31.65 -9.44 -30.50
C ILE A 215 32.96 -8.67 -30.48
N THR A 216 33.11 -7.72 -29.54
CA THR A 216 34.36 -7.01 -29.29
C THR A 216 35.19 -7.78 -28.27
N ALA A 217 36.40 -8.22 -28.67
CA ALA A 217 37.37 -8.75 -27.72
C ALA A 217 38.36 -7.67 -27.29
N GLU A 218 38.72 -7.70 -26.00
CA GLU A 218 39.83 -6.90 -25.52
C GLU A 218 41.14 -7.49 -26.06
N SER A 219 41.95 -6.67 -26.73
CA SER A 219 43.15 -7.08 -27.46
C SER A 219 44.30 -7.64 -26.59
N SER A 220 44.15 -7.67 -25.27
CA SER A 220 45.22 -8.07 -24.34
C SER A 220 45.30 -9.55 -24.05
N GLU A 221 44.29 -10.35 -24.39
CA GLU A 221 44.31 -11.81 -24.12
C GLU A 221 44.56 -12.61 -25.39
N LYS A 222 45.70 -13.25 -25.45
CA LYS A 222 46.11 -14.22 -26.53
C LYS A 222 45.39 -15.57 -26.37
N ARG A 223 44.05 -15.55 -26.31
CA ARG A 223 43.25 -16.79 -26.35
C ARG A 223 42.84 -17.08 -27.77
N ALA A 224 42.74 -18.39 -28.11
CA ALA A 224 42.21 -18.81 -29.38
C ALA A 224 40.73 -18.42 -29.53
N ASP A 225 40.33 -18.06 -30.71
CA ASP A 225 38.94 -17.85 -31.07
C ASP A 225 38.15 -19.16 -30.94
N GLU A 226 36.89 -19.05 -30.55
CA GLU A 226 35.97 -20.18 -30.45
C GLU A 226 34.67 -19.84 -31.20
N TYR A 227 33.93 -20.85 -31.61
CA TYR A 227 32.58 -20.66 -32.12
C TYR A 227 31.58 -20.48 -30.97
N PHE A 228 30.48 -19.79 -31.28
CA PHE A 228 29.39 -19.58 -30.34
C PHE A 228 28.85 -20.93 -29.81
N TRP A 229 28.63 -21.90 -30.71
CA TRP A 229 28.27 -23.26 -30.36
C TRP A 229 29.56 -24.15 -30.16
N PRO A 230 29.60 -24.99 -29.13
CA PRO A 230 28.58 -25.22 -28.09
C PRO A 230 28.84 -24.41 -26.80
N LYS A 231 30.03 -23.85 -26.60
CA LYS A 231 30.47 -23.37 -25.27
C LYS A 231 29.77 -22.11 -24.79
N GLN A 232 29.60 -21.13 -25.67
CA GLN A 232 28.90 -19.89 -25.25
C GLN A 232 27.41 -20.14 -25.07
N VAL A 233 26.78 -20.91 -25.95
CA VAL A 233 25.37 -21.32 -25.82
C VAL A 233 25.12 -22.03 -24.49
N ALA A 234 26.04 -22.93 -24.07
CA ALA A 234 25.91 -23.60 -22.76
C ALA A 234 25.99 -22.61 -21.59
N LYS A 235 26.89 -21.61 -21.63
CA LYS A 235 26.98 -20.57 -20.60
C LYS A 235 25.73 -19.68 -20.57
N ASP A 236 25.23 -19.30 -21.73
CA ASP A 236 24.02 -18.51 -21.87
C ASP A 236 22.79 -19.26 -21.30
N ALA A 237 22.66 -20.55 -21.65
CA ALA A 237 21.60 -21.41 -21.13
C ALA A 237 21.67 -21.56 -19.60
N ILE A 238 22.88 -21.79 -19.06
CA ILE A 238 23.08 -21.87 -17.60
C ILE A 238 22.72 -20.54 -16.94
N GLY A 239 23.15 -19.40 -17.50
CA GLY A 239 22.79 -18.08 -17.00
C GLY A 239 21.28 -17.84 -16.98
N CYS A 240 20.59 -18.21 -18.06
CA CYS A 240 19.12 -18.11 -18.16
C CYS A 240 18.41 -19.04 -17.15
N LEU A 241 18.90 -20.26 -16.96
CA LEU A 241 18.32 -21.19 -15.97
C LEU A 241 18.55 -20.72 -14.53
N ILE A 242 19.71 -20.16 -14.21
CA ILE A 242 19.98 -19.57 -12.90
C ILE A 242 19.04 -18.38 -12.67
N LEU A 243 18.88 -17.50 -13.65
CA LEU A 243 17.94 -16.38 -13.58
C LEU A 243 16.51 -16.86 -13.31
N LEU A 244 16.04 -17.85 -14.08
CA LEU A 244 14.70 -18.41 -13.90
C LEU A 244 14.53 -19.04 -12.52
N ALA A 245 15.52 -19.80 -12.06
CA ALA A 245 15.48 -20.43 -10.73
C ALA A 245 15.45 -19.39 -9.60
N LEU A 246 16.22 -18.31 -9.72
CA LEU A 246 16.20 -17.21 -8.76
C LEU A 246 14.82 -16.51 -8.75
N VAL A 247 14.27 -16.20 -9.93
CA VAL A 247 12.94 -15.59 -10.05
C VAL A 247 11.86 -16.47 -9.42
N ILE A 248 11.84 -17.77 -9.77
CA ILE A 248 10.87 -18.71 -9.17
C ILE A 248 11.09 -18.83 -7.65
N GLY A 249 12.35 -18.88 -7.19
CA GLY A 249 12.68 -18.94 -5.77
C GLY A 249 12.13 -17.74 -5.00
N VAL A 250 12.29 -16.52 -5.53
CA VAL A 250 11.72 -15.30 -4.93
C VAL A 250 10.19 -15.38 -4.94
N VAL A 251 9.56 -15.74 -6.06
CA VAL A 251 8.10 -15.83 -6.17
C VAL A 251 7.50 -16.83 -5.17
N VAL A 252 8.17 -17.96 -4.97
CA VAL A 252 7.73 -18.98 -3.99
C VAL A 252 7.92 -18.47 -2.56
N ALA A 253 9.02 -17.79 -2.27
CA ALA A 253 9.31 -17.24 -0.95
C ALA A 253 8.30 -16.12 -0.56
N GLU A 254 7.91 -15.28 -1.52
CA GLU A 254 6.97 -14.16 -1.33
C GLU A 254 5.49 -14.58 -1.43
N GLY A 255 5.20 -15.81 -1.88
CA GLY A 255 3.84 -16.27 -2.12
C GLY A 255 3.16 -15.65 -3.35
N GLY A 256 3.94 -15.13 -4.30
CA GLY A 256 3.46 -14.46 -5.52
C GLY A 256 3.92 -13.01 -5.62
N ALA A 257 3.19 -12.18 -6.34
CA ALA A 257 3.39 -10.74 -6.38
C ALA A 257 2.46 -10.04 -5.38
N GLU A 258 2.92 -8.96 -4.75
CA GLU A 258 2.10 -8.14 -3.86
C GLU A 258 0.86 -7.59 -4.59
N LEU A 259 -0.28 -7.56 -3.91
CA LEU A 259 -1.49 -6.87 -4.33
C LEU A 259 -2.02 -6.09 -3.13
N GLY A 260 -2.17 -4.79 -3.28
CA GLY A 260 -2.73 -3.92 -2.25
C GLY A 260 -4.26 -3.88 -2.30
N ALA A 261 -4.87 -3.15 -1.36
CA ALA A 261 -6.29 -2.85 -1.39
C ALA A 261 -6.68 -2.11 -2.69
N PRO A 262 -7.93 -2.24 -3.17
CA PRO A 262 -8.41 -1.54 -4.36
C PRO A 262 -8.17 -0.03 -4.26
N ALA A 263 -7.84 0.61 -5.39
CA ALA A 263 -7.62 2.05 -5.43
C ALA A 263 -8.88 2.83 -5.02
N GLU A 264 -8.73 3.70 -4.03
CA GLU A 264 -9.76 4.66 -3.61
C GLU A 264 -9.21 6.08 -3.79
N PRO A 265 -9.64 6.79 -4.85
CA PRO A 265 -9.10 8.11 -5.19
C PRO A 265 -9.33 9.20 -4.13
N THR A 266 -10.30 9.02 -3.25
CA THR A 266 -10.66 9.98 -2.19
C THR A 266 -9.82 9.82 -0.92
N GLU A 267 -9.07 8.72 -0.80
CA GLU A 267 -8.27 8.40 0.37
C GLU A 267 -6.78 8.46 0.04
N GLU A 268 -6.06 9.39 0.67
CA GLU A 268 -4.61 9.52 0.49
C GLU A 268 -3.87 8.29 1.02
N TYR A 269 -2.88 7.83 0.26
CA TYR A 269 -2.04 6.71 0.66
C TYR A 269 -0.60 7.16 0.92
N ASN A 270 -0.30 7.49 2.17
CA ASN A 270 1.00 8.03 2.57
C ASN A 270 2.18 7.04 2.41
N ALA A 271 1.89 5.75 2.27
CA ALA A 271 2.90 4.73 1.97
C ALA A 271 3.15 4.55 0.46
N ALA A 272 2.55 5.36 -0.41
CA ALA A 272 2.82 5.29 -1.85
C ALA A 272 4.31 5.53 -2.12
N ARG A 273 4.95 4.53 -2.70
CA ARG A 273 6.34 4.59 -3.17
C ARG A 273 6.39 3.94 -4.55
N PRO A 274 7.23 4.43 -5.46
CA PRO A 274 7.51 3.69 -6.68
C PRO A 274 8.19 2.36 -6.32
N GLU A 275 8.28 1.46 -7.30
CA GLU A 275 9.06 0.24 -7.15
C GLU A 275 10.49 0.52 -6.70
N TRP A 276 11.09 -0.40 -5.94
CA TRP A 276 12.39 -0.21 -5.29
C TRP A 276 13.50 0.25 -6.24
N TYR A 277 13.45 -0.17 -7.50
CA TYR A 277 14.43 0.22 -8.53
C TYR A 277 14.23 1.64 -9.06
N PHE A 278 13.16 2.33 -8.67
CA PHE A 278 12.92 3.76 -8.92
C PHE A 278 13.10 4.62 -7.65
N LEU A 279 13.35 4.03 -6.48
CA LEU A 279 13.50 4.77 -5.23
C LEU A 279 14.63 5.81 -5.30
N PHE A 280 15.69 5.55 -6.07
CA PHE A 280 16.77 6.52 -6.26
C PHE A 280 16.28 7.80 -6.94
N LEU A 281 15.36 7.71 -7.90
CA LEU A 281 14.75 8.89 -8.54
C LEU A 281 13.85 9.65 -7.54
N PHE A 282 13.03 8.91 -6.80
CA PHE A 282 12.17 9.49 -5.77
C PHE A 282 13.00 10.22 -4.69
N GLN A 283 14.12 9.63 -4.26
CA GLN A 283 15.01 10.28 -3.29
C GLN A 283 15.77 11.45 -3.90
N ALA A 284 16.13 11.37 -5.19
CA ALA A 284 16.80 12.47 -5.90
C ALA A 284 15.92 13.72 -5.97
N LEU A 285 14.60 13.59 -6.15
CA LEU A 285 13.68 14.73 -6.18
C LEU A 285 13.78 15.59 -4.91
N LYS A 286 13.97 14.97 -3.75
CA LYS A 286 14.07 15.67 -2.46
C LYS A 286 15.34 16.52 -2.30
N LEU A 287 16.33 16.33 -3.17
CA LEU A 287 17.60 17.09 -3.14
C LEU A 287 17.50 18.47 -3.83
N PHE A 288 16.41 18.72 -4.55
CA PHE A 288 16.24 19.94 -5.35
C PHE A 288 15.05 20.77 -4.83
N HIS A 289 15.24 22.08 -4.72
CA HIS A 289 14.15 23.01 -4.36
C HIS A 289 13.10 23.15 -5.48
N SER A 290 13.47 22.83 -6.74
CA SER A 290 12.59 22.87 -7.90
C SER A 290 12.35 21.44 -8.39
N GLU A 291 11.09 21.01 -8.35
CA GLU A 291 10.67 19.72 -8.88
C GLU A 291 11.00 19.56 -10.36
N PHE A 292 10.87 20.66 -11.14
CA PHE A 292 11.24 20.65 -12.56
C PHE A 292 12.72 20.33 -12.78
N VAL A 293 13.61 20.89 -11.95
CA VAL A 293 15.04 20.57 -12.04
C VAL A 293 15.31 19.12 -11.69
N GLY A 294 14.73 18.63 -10.58
CA GLY A 294 14.94 17.26 -10.11
C GLY A 294 14.34 16.19 -11.03
N ALA A 295 13.15 16.41 -11.55
CA ALA A 295 12.41 15.42 -12.34
C ALA A 295 12.72 15.46 -13.84
N ILE A 296 13.04 16.62 -14.40
CA ILE A 296 13.19 16.81 -15.85
C ILE A 296 14.63 17.13 -16.24
N VAL A 297 15.23 18.18 -15.64
CA VAL A 297 16.54 18.66 -16.07
C VAL A 297 17.64 17.65 -15.76
N VAL A 298 17.71 17.19 -14.52
CA VAL A 298 18.78 16.27 -14.09
C VAL A 298 18.72 14.92 -14.79
N PRO A 299 17.57 14.19 -14.84
CA PRO A 299 17.47 12.98 -15.62
C PRO A 299 17.71 13.20 -17.13
N GLY A 300 17.23 14.33 -17.68
CA GLY A 300 17.47 14.70 -19.06
C GLY A 300 18.95 14.87 -19.38
N LEU A 301 19.72 15.50 -18.50
CA LEU A 301 21.18 15.63 -18.65
C LEU A 301 21.89 14.28 -18.57
N VAL A 302 21.47 13.40 -17.64
CA VAL A 302 22.00 12.01 -17.55
C VAL A 302 21.76 11.25 -18.84
N VAL A 303 20.54 11.25 -19.35
CA VAL A 303 20.19 10.58 -20.61
C VAL A 303 20.96 11.18 -21.79
N THR A 304 21.05 12.50 -21.86
CA THR A 304 21.83 13.20 -22.90
C THR A 304 23.30 12.78 -22.86
N PHE A 305 23.92 12.71 -21.67
CA PHE A 305 25.28 12.24 -21.54
C PHE A 305 25.47 10.80 -22.03
N LEU A 306 24.53 9.90 -21.69
CA LEU A 306 24.54 8.52 -22.19
C LEU A 306 24.52 8.47 -23.73
N PHE A 307 23.67 9.27 -24.38
CA PHE A 307 23.64 9.36 -25.84
C PHE A 307 24.92 9.94 -26.45
N LEU A 308 25.61 10.82 -25.74
CA LEU A 308 26.87 11.43 -26.17
C LEU A 308 28.09 10.52 -25.97
N MET A 309 28.01 9.45 -25.15
CA MET A 309 29.16 8.58 -24.86
C MET A 309 29.93 8.07 -26.08
N PRO A 310 29.29 7.60 -27.18
CA PRO A 310 30.02 7.17 -28.37
C PRO A 310 30.84 8.32 -29.01
N ILE A 311 30.30 9.53 -29.00
CA ILE A 311 30.97 10.72 -29.53
C ILE A 311 32.14 11.12 -28.64
N LEU A 312 31.93 11.17 -27.34
CA LEU A 312 32.95 11.47 -26.33
C LEU A 312 34.11 10.47 -26.36
N ALA A 313 33.84 9.22 -26.76
CA ALA A 313 34.85 8.17 -26.86
C ALA A 313 35.98 8.47 -27.88
N HIS A 314 35.74 9.37 -28.82
CA HIS A 314 36.78 9.81 -29.78
C HIS A 314 37.86 10.68 -29.12
N TRP A 315 37.56 11.25 -27.96
CA TRP A 315 38.56 12.02 -27.18
C TRP A 315 39.51 11.09 -26.41
N LYS A 316 40.79 11.48 -26.28
CA LYS A 316 41.85 10.69 -25.62
C LYS A 316 41.44 10.10 -24.26
N TYR A 317 40.71 10.86 -23.45
CA TYR A 317 40.24 10.46 -22.12
C TYR A 317 38.75 10.05 -22.08
N GLY A 318 38.03 10.15 -23.21
CA GLY A 318 36.60 9.98 -23.29
C GLY A 318 36.11 8.62 -22.79
N HIS A 319 36.81 7.54 -23.13
CA HIS A 319 36.46 6.22 -22.62
C HIS A 319 36.58 6.13 -21.08
N ARG A 320 37.65 6.66 -20.51
CA ARG A 320 37.80 6.67 -19.03
C ARG A 320 36.71 7.51 -18.35
N LEU A 321 36.37 8.65 -18.96
CA LEU A 321 35.25 9.48 -18.50
C LEU A 321 33.93 8.72 -18.53
N ASN A 322 33.62 8.00 -19.62
CA ASN A 322 32.39 7.24 -19.76
C ASN A 322 32.29 6.11 -18.72
N VAL A 323 33.39 5.36 -18.48
CA VAL A 323 33.44 4.33 -17.43
C VAL A 323 33.25 4.96 -16.05
N ALA A 324 33.96 6.06 -15.75
CA ALA A 324 33.85 6.75 -14.46
C ALA A 324 32.43 7.30 -14.23
N PHE A 325 31.81 7.87 -15.27
CA PHE A 325 30.44 8.35 -15.21
C PHE A 325 29.46 7.20 -14.92
N MET A 326 29.57 6.07 -15.61
CA MET A 326 28.67 4.93 -15.42
C MET A 326 28.80 4.33 -14.03
N VAL A 327 30.05 4.15 -13.54
CA VAL A 327 30.28 3.66 -12.18
C VAL A 327 29.76 4.65 -11.14
N GLY A 328 30.01 5.96 -11.35
CA GLY A 328 29.49 7.02 -10.49
C GLY A 328 27.97 7.07 -10.46
N LEU A 329 27.31 6.94 -11.62
CA LEU A 329 25.86 6.91 -11.74
C LEU A 329 25.25 5.73 -10.95
N LEU A 330 25.82 4.53 -11.09
CA LEU A 330 25.38 3.34 -10.35
C LEU A 330 25.63 3.49 -8.84
N ALA A 331 26.78 4.06 -8.44
CA ALA A 331 27.08 4.32 -7.03
C ALA A 331 26.09 5.33 -6.42
N VAL A 332 25.79 6.42 -7.13
CA VAL A 332 24.81 7.43 -6.70
C VAL A 332 23.40 6.82 -6.64
N ALA A 333 22.98 6.05 -7.65
CA ALA A 333 21.69 5.36 -7.62
C ALA A 333 21.58 4.41 -6.41
N GLY A 334 22.62 3.62 -6.14
CA GLY A 334 22.68 2.74 -4.97
C GLY A 334 22.63 3.50 -3.64
N LEU A 335 23.37 4.60 -3.52
CA LEU A 335 23.35 5.45 -2.34
C LEU A 335 21.96 6.08 -2.10
N LEU A 336 21.34 6.61 -3.14
CA LEU A 336 20.01 7.23 -3.03
C LEU A 336 18.94 6.20 -2.69
N THR A 337 19.00 4.99 -3.26
CA THR A 337 18.12 3.87 -2.87
C THR A 337 18.29 3.53 -1.40
N TYR A 338 19.55 3.39 -0.93
CA TYR A 338 19.84 3.15 0.49
C TYR A 338 19.28 4.25 1.40
N LEU A 339 19.44 5.53 1.02
CA LEU A 339 18.91 6.66 1.80
C LEU A 339 17.39 6.67 1.85
N ALA A 340 16.69 6.29 0.76
CA ALA A 340 15.24 6.14 0.74
C ALA A 340 14.78 5.02 1.70
N LEU A 341 15.40 3.84 1.61
CA LEU A 341 15.10 2.71 2.50
C LEU A 341 15.40 3.03 3.97
N LYS A 342 16.51 3.76 4.23
CA LYS A 342 16.85 4.22 5.57
C LYS A 342 15.80 5.18 6.11
N GLN A 343 15.30 6.12 5.31
CA GLN A 343 14.27 7.06 5.72
C GLN A 343 12.96 6.34 6.07
N ASP A 344 12.49 5.45 5.20
CA ASP A 344 11.24 4.73 5.39
C ASP A 344 11.28 3.74 6.58
N ASN A 345 12.45 3.19 6.93
CA ASN A 345 12.63 2.24 8.03
C ASN A 345 13.42 2.82 9.22
N PHE A 346 13.52 4.14 9.35
CA PHE A 346 14.39 4.77 10.34
C PHE A 346 14.04 4.36 11.77
N ALA A 347 12.78 4.33 12.13
CA ALA A 347 12.31 3.90 13.45
C ALA A 347 12.73 2.46 13.80
N ASN A 348 12.63 1.54 12.84
CA ASN A 348 13.02 0.13 13.03
C ASN A 348 14.54 -0.06 13.12
N TRP A 349 15.32 0.73 12.37
CA TRP A 349 16.79 0.60 12.32
C TRP A 349 17.47 1.32 13.49
N TYR A 350 16.81 2.30 14.10
CA TYR A 350 17.33 3.11 15.19
C TYR A 350 16.32 3.22 16.34
N PRO A 351 16.01 2.10 17.03
CA PRO A 351 14.97 2.05 18.07
C PRO A 351 15.29 2.92 19.29
N ASP A 352 16.56 3.25 19.52
CA ASP A 352 17.00 4.07 20.67
C ASP A 352 16.79 5.58 20.43
N VAL A 353 16.42 6.01 19.21
CA VAL A 353 16.14 7.43 18.92
C VAL A 353 14.73 7.77 19.41
N PRO A 354 14.57 8.88 20.19
CA PRO A 354 13.28 9.24 20.74
C PRO A 354 12.20 9.48 19.68
N VAL A 355 10.94 9.15 19.99
CA VAL A 355 9.78 9.37 19.10
C VAL A 355 9.55 10.85 18.77
N THR A 356 10.11 11.77 19.58
CA THR A 356 10.09 13.21 19.32
C THR A 356 10.94 13.64 18.11
N ASP A 357 11.90 12.80 17.66
CA ASP A 357 12.70 13.07 16.47
C ASP A 357 11.81 12.97 15.21
N GLN A 358 11.87 14.00 14.35
CA GLN A 358 11.05 14.08 13.14
C GLN A 358 11.28 12.90 12.19
N ARG A 359 12.51 12.36 12.11
CA ARG A 359 12.83 11.20 11.27
C ARG A 359 12.12 9.92 11.76
N VAL A 360 11.97 9.78 13.08
CA VAL A 360 11.21 8.67 13.69
C VAL A 360 9.72 8.85 13.39
N LYS A 361 9.17 10.05 13.58
CA LYS A 361 7.76 10.36 13.26
C LYS A 361 7.43 10.08 11.80
N ASP A 362 8.27 10.53 10.86
CA ASP A 362 8.07 10.30 9.42
C ASP A 362 8.12 8.82 9.07
N SER A 363 9.06 8.07 9.65
CA SER A 363 9.20 6.62 9.45
C SER A 363 8.00 5.86 10.05
N LEU A 364 7.58 6.20 11.27
CA LEU A 364 6.40 5.59 11.90
C LEU A 364 5.13 5.86 11.08
N GLY A 365 4.95 7.08 10.57
CA GLY A 365 3.82 7.43 9.70
C GLY A 365 3.78 6.58 8.41
N TYR A 366 4.95 6.36 7.77
CA TYR A 366 5.06 5.47 6.61
C TYR A 366 4.74 4.02 6.97
N LEU A 367 5.33 3.49 8.04
CA LEU A 367 5.13 2.11 8.49
C LEU A 367 3.68 1.86 8.91
N GLN A 368 3.04 2.84 9.55
CA GLN A 368 1.63 2.77 9.92
C GLN A 368 0.74 2.72 8.68
N ALA A 369 0.95 3.63 7.71
CA ALA A 369 0.18 3.64 6.46
C ALA A 369 0.34 2.33 5.67
N LYS A 370 1.53 1.72 5.72
CA LYS A 370 1.78 0.40 5.12
C LYS A 370 0.97 -0.70 5.82
N ARG A 371 1.02 -0.78 7.16
CA ARG A 371 0.23 -1.75 7.94
C ARG A 371 -1.27 -1.59 7.73
N ASP A 372 -1.75 -0.36 7.64
CA ASP A 372 -3.15 -0.07 7.38
C ASP A 372 -3.57 -0.57 5.99
N GLY A 373 -2.75 -0.36 4.96
CA GLY A 373 -3.00 -0.89 3.63
C GLY A 373 -3.01 -2.43 3.58
N GLU A 374 -2.13 -3.09 4.36
CA GLU A 374 -2.11 -4.55 4.50
C GLU A 374 -3.39 -5.06 5.21
N ARG A 375 -3.83 -4.39 6.29
CA ARG A 375 -5.11 -4.71 6.98
C ARG A 375 -6.31 -4.55 6.05
N GLU A 376 -6.37 -3.46 5.28
CA GLU A 376 -7.44 -3.24 4.31
C GLU A 376 -7.47 -4.32 3.23
N TYR A 377 -6.30 -4.79 2.76
CA TYR A 377 -6.23 -5.90 1.80
C TYR A 377 -6.74 -7.22 2.42
N GLU A 378 -6.33 -7.56 3.62
CA GLU A 378 -6.84 -8.78 4.29
C GLU A 378 -8.34 -8.67 4.58
N ARG A 379 -8.83 -7.49 4.97
CA ARG A 379 -10.26 -7.27 5.18
C ARG A 379 -11.08 -7.42 3.90
N ILE A 380 -10.63 -6.86 2.78
CA ILE A 380 -11.34 -7.03 1.50
C ILE A 380 -11.33 -8.51 1.03
N LYS A 381 -10.27 -9.26 1.30
CA LYS A 381 -10.23 -10.71 1.04
C LYS A 381 -11.32 -11.45 1.82
N GLU A 382 -11.45 -11.13 3.10
CA GLU A 382 -12.48 -11.68 3.97
C GLU A 382 -13.88 -11.33 3.45
N LEU A 383 -14.14 -10.07 3.13
CA LEU A 383 -15.40 -9.61 2.56
C LEU A 383 -15.75 -10.34 1.25
N ILE A 384 -14.77 -10.54 0.38
CA ILE A 384 -14.94 -11.28 -0.89
C ILE A 384 -15.24 -12.76 -0.62
N HIS A 385 -14.60 -13.36 0.37
CA HIS A 385 -14.84 -14.76 0.72
C HIS A 385 -16.30 -15.02 1.07
N TYR A 386 -16.95 -14.08 1.76
CA TYR A 386 -18.35 -14.23 2.20
C TYR A 386 -19.39 -13.69 1.20
N ASN A 387 -19.06 -12.60 0.49
CA ASN A 387 -20.03 -11.87 -0.33
C ASN A 387 -19.80 -12.00 -1.84
N GLY A 388 -18.63 -12.53 -2.27
CA GLY A 388 -18.19 -12.41 -3.65
C GLY A 388 -17.80 -10.97 -4.02
N ILE A 389 -17.45 -10.74 -5.28
CA ILE A 389 -17.15 -9.39 -5.80
C ILE A 389 -18.40 -8.87 -6.51
N PRO A 390 -19.01 -7.76 -6.07
CA PRO A 390 -20.17 -7.18 -6.73
C PRO A 390 -19.84 -6.64 -8.13
N LEU A 391 -20.86 -6.52 -8.99
CA LEU A 391 -20.71 -6.01 -10.36
C LEU A 391 -20.20 -4.56 -10.41
N GLU A 392 -20.48 -3.78 -9.38
CA GLU A 392 -20.02 -2.40 -9.22
C GLU A 392 -18.52 -2.31 -8.86
N GLY A 393 -17.90 -3.46 -8.58
CA GLY A 393 -16.49 -3.57 -8.24
C GLY A 393 -16.21 -3.70 -6.74
N PRO A 394 -14.94 -3.99 -6.35
CA PRO A 394 -14.57 -4.28 -4.97
C PRO A 394 -14.73 -3.10 -4.01
N ASN A 395 -14.60 -1.85 -4.49
CA ASN A 395 -14.76 -0.65 -3.67
C ASN A 395 -16.16 -0.57 -3.03
N LYS A 396 -17.17 -1.19 -3.65
CA LYS A 396 -18.51 -1.25 -3.07
C LYS A 396 -18.54 -2.01 -1.74
N LEU A 397 -17.77 -3.09 -1.63
CA LEU A 397 -17.64 -3.82 -0.37
C LEU A 397 -16.96 -2.96 0.70
N GLN A 398 -15.87 -2.28 0.35
CA GLN A 398 -15.17 -1.39 1.28
C GLN A 398 -16.07 -0.24 1.78
N GLN A 399 -16.84 0.37 0.88
CA GLN A 399 -17.74 1.48 1.22
C GLN A 399 -18.90 1.06 2.13
N GLN A 400 -19.21 -0.22 2.22
CA GLN A 400 -20.25 -0.79 3.08
C GLN A 400 -19.69 -1.48 4.33
N ASP A 401 -18.38 -1.48 4.51
CA ASP A 401 -17.73 -2.14 5.63
C ASP A 401 -17.30 -1.14 6.71
N PRO A 402 -17.88 -1.24 7.93
CA PRO A 402 -17.52 -0.37 9.04
C PRO A 402 -16.03 -0.43 9.41
N GLU A 403 -15.42 -1.64 9.35
CA GLU A 403 -14.00 -1.83 9.69
C GLU A 403 -13.04 -1.18 8.66
N THR A 404 -13.53 -0.84 7.47
CA THR A 404 -12.79 -0.06 6.47
C THR A 404 -13.09 1.44 6.58
N ILE A 405 -14.37 1.83 6.59
CA ILE A 405 -14.77 3.24 6.54
C ILE A 405 -14.65 3.93 7.89
N GLY A 406 -14.96 3.25 8.99
CA GLY A 406 -14.87 3.81 10.34
C GLY A 406 -13.49 4.40 10.66
N PRO A 407 -12.39 3.62 10.55
CA PRO A 407 -11.03 4.13 10.78
C PRO A 407 -10.65 5.30 9.86
N ARG A 408 -11.08 5.29 8.59
CA ARG A 408 -10.79 6.37 7.64
C ARG A 408 -11.46 7.67 8.05
N ILE A 409 -12.76 7.62 8.42
CA ILE A 409 -13.50 8.79 8.93
C ILE A 409 -12.86 9.27 10.22
N PHE A 410 -12.56 8.35 11.15
CA PHE A 410 -12.00 8.70 12.45
C PHE A 410 -10.65 9.41 12.31
N ARG A 411 -9.71 8.90 11.51
CA ARG A 411 -8.41 9.56 11.26
C ARG A 411 -8.57 10.95 10.70
N ARG A 412 -9.51 11.14 9.79
CA ARG A 412 -9.70 12.42 9.09
C ARG A 412 -10.36 13.47 9.96
N LEU A 413 -11.34 13.11 10.79
CA LEU A 413 -12.22 14.06 11.46
C LEU A 413 -12.15 14.00 12.98
N CYS A 414 -11.83 12.87 13.58
CA CYS A 414 -11.90 12.65 15.03
C CYS A 414 -10.54 12.62 15.70
N ALA A 415 -9.50 12.11 15.01
CA ALA A 415 -8.16 11.92 15.57
C ALA A 415 -7.42 13.23 15.92
N SER A 416 -7.93 14.38 15.47
CA SER A 416 -7.43 15.69 15.91
C SER A 416 -7.74 15.99 17.39
N CYS A 417 -8.72 15.28 17.98
CA CYS A 417 -9.14 15.46 19.38
C CYS A 417 -9.16 14.14 20.15
N HIS A 418 -9.60 13.03 19.52
CA HIS A 418 -9.75 11.73 20.15
C HIS A 418 -8.61 10.77 19.78
N ALA A 419 -8.15 9.96 20.74
CA ALA A 419 -7.44 8.73 20.46
C ALA A 419 -8.42 7.57 20.25
N TRP A 420 -7.96 6.53 19.57
CA TRP A 420 -8.56 5.20 19.52
C TRP A 420 -7.43 4.18 19.62
N THR A 421 -6.87 4.04 20.82
CA THR A 421 -5.70 3.18 21.13
C THR A 421 -6.01 2.27 22.30
N ASP A 422 -5.54 1.03 22.19
CA ASP A 422 -5.59 0.08 23.31
C ASP A 422 -4.54 0.40 24.39
N GLU A 423 -4.51 -0.43 25.45
CA GLU A 423 -3.56 -0.32 26.57
C GLU A 423 -2.08 -0.45 26.15
N GLN A 424 -1.81 -1.06 24.99
CA GLN A 424 -0.48 -1.20 24.40
C GLN A 424 -0.12 0.01 23.50
N GLY A 425 -1.04 0.95 23.31
CA GLY A 425 -0.89 2.12 22.44
C GLY A 425 -1.04 1.79 20.95
N GLU A 426 -1.54 0.61 20.60
CA GLU A 426 -1.84 0.23 19.24
C GLU A 426 -3.20 0.78 18.82
N GLY A 427 -3.30 1.31 17.59
CA GLY A 427 -4.54 1.87 17.06
C GLY A 427 -4.34 3.18 16.32
N ILE A 428 -5.27 4.12 16.49
CA ILE A 428 -5.23 5.46 15.90
C ILE A 428 -4.86 6.45 17.00
N ALA A 429 -3.64 7.00 16.89
CA ALA A 429 -3.18 8.00 17.86
C ALA A 429 -4.01 9.29 17.76
N GLY A 430 -4.34 9.84 18.90
CA GLY A 430 -4.91 11.18 19.02
C GLY A 430 -3.84 12.28 18.94
N PRO A 431 -4.17 13.52 19.32
CA PRO A 431 -3.20 14.61 19.36
C PRO A 431 -2.08 14.32 20.37
N ASP A 432 -0.85 14.76 20.06
CA ASP A 432 0.28 14.67 21.00
C ASP A 432 0.09 15.71 22.13
N LEU A 433 -0.46 15.25 23.24
CA LEU A 433 -0.77 16.06 24.42
C LEU A 433 0.34 15.99 25.49
N SER A 434 1.43 15.28 25.23
CA SER A 434 2.52 15.06 26.20
C SER A 434 3.22 16.33 26.70
N ALA A 435 3.13 17.43 25.93
CA ALA A 435 3.66 18.73 26.31
C ALA A 435 2.75 19.55 27.23
N PHE A 436 1.50 19.12 27.41
CA PHE A 436 0.49 19.84 28.18
C PHE A 436 0.20 19.15 29.51
N LYS A 437 -0.14 19.92 30.53
CA LYS A 437 -0.71 19.36 31.76
C LYS A 437 -2.18 19.00 31.51
N PRO A 438 -2.74 18.06 32.27
CA PRO A 438 -4.19 17.84 32.27
C PRO A 438 -4.95 19.18 32.43
N GLY A 439 -5.92 19.43 31.57
CA GLY A 439 -6.70 20.68 31.54
C GLY A 439 -6.13 21.84 30.70
N ASP A 440 -4.82 21.85 30.42
CA ASP A 440 -4.19 22.93 29.61
C ASP A 440 -4.19 22.62 28.10
N ALA A 441 -4.60 21.42 27.69
CA ALA A 441 -4.56 21.00 26.30
C ALA A 441 -5.59 21.75 25.43
N PRO A 442 -5.20 22.28 24.27
CA PRO A 442 -6.06 23.14 23.45
C PRO A 442 -7.21 22.39 22.77
N SER A 443 -7.11 21.07 22.65
CA SER A 443 -8.15 20.23 22.04
C SER A 443 -7.94 18.78 22.46
N GLY A 444 -8.45 18.40 23.60
CA GLY A 444 -8.41 17.03 24.09
C GLY A 444 -9.81 16.47 24.24
N ALA A 445 -9.95 15.19 23.99
CA ALA A 445 -11.19 14.45 24.17
C ALA A 445 -10.85 13.01 24.60
N PRO A 446 -11.79 12.28 25.21
CA PRO A 446 -11.53 10.93 25.69
C PRO A 446 -11.07 9.96 24.60
N ASN A 447 -10.26 8.97 24.98
CA ASN A 447 -9.95 7.83 24.14
C ASN A 447 -11.20 6.99 23.92
N LEU A 448 -11.53 6.71 22.64
CA LEU A 448 -12.75 6.00 22.26
C LEU A 448 -12.55 4.50 21.99
N HIS A 449 -11.37 3.95 22.28
CA HIS A 449 -11.16 2.50 22.17
C HIS A 449 -11.96 1.77 23.26
N GLY A 450 -12.78 0.82 22.83
CA GLY A 450 -13.64 0.08 23.76
C GLY A 450 -14.71 0.94 24.45
N PHE A 451 -15.10 2.08 23.87
CA PHE A 451 -16.07 3.02 24.44
C PHE A 451 -17.34 2.32 24.93
N ALA A 452 -17.78 2.66 26.14
CA ALA A 452 -18.91 2.11 26.85
C ALA A 452 -18.81 0.59 27.18
N SER A 453 -17.67 -0.06 26.95
CA SER A 453 -17.44 -1.41 27.49
C SER A 453 -17.29 -1.39 29.01
N ARG A 454 -17.39 -2.55 29.66
CA ARG A 454 -17.21 -2.67 31.12
C ARG A 454 -15.85 -2.13 31.57
N SER A 455 -14.78 -2.44 30.82
CA SER A 455 -13.43 -1.93 31.12
C SER A 455 -13.34 -0.41 30.96
N TRP A 456 -13.97 0.15 29.91
CA TRP A 456 -14.00 1.60 29.70
C TRP A 456 -14.77 2.32 30.79
N ILE A 457 -15.96 1.82 31.18
CA ILE A 457 -16.77 2.38 32.28
C ILE A 457 -16.02 2.23 33.62
N ALA A 458 -15.33 1.10 33.85
CA ALA A 458 -14.54 0.91 35.05
C ALA A 458 -13.45 1.98 35.19
N GLY A 459 -12.71 2.27 34.12
CA GLY A 459 -11.70 3.32 34.13
C GLY A 459 -12.30 4.74 34.27
N LEU A 460 -13.48 4.98 33.72
CA LEU A 460 -14.22 6.24 33.91
C LEU A 460 -14.62 6.46 35.39
N LEU A 461 -14.94 5.39 36.12
CA LEU A 461 -15.33 5.44 37.53
C LEU A 461 -14.18 5.19 38.49
N ASP A 462 -12.94 5.06 38.00
CA ASP A 462 -11.75 4.91 38.82
C ASP A 462 -11.11 6.28 39.12
N PRO A 463 -10.95 6.62 40.45
CA PRO A 463 -10.35 7.86 40.89
C PRO A 463 -8.95 8.17 40.34
N GLU A 464 -8.14 7.12 40.03
CA GLU A 464 -6.79 7.28 39.48
C GLU A 464 -6.81 7.52 37.97
N SER A 465 -7.81 7.00 37.25
CA SER A 465 -7.87 7.00 35.80
C SER A 465 -8.68 8.15 35.23
N ILE A 466 -9.76 8.60 35.86
CA ILE A 466 -10.71 9.61 35.32
C ILE A 466 -10.01 10.92 34.93
N GLY A 467 -8.99 11.35 35.69
CA GLY A 467 -8.19 12.54 35.39
C GLY A 467 -7.03 12.31 34.41
N SER A 468 -6.91 11.13 33.82
CA SER A 468 -5.89 10.83 32.80
C SER A 468 -6.26 11.35 31.41
N HIS A 469 -5.29 11.34 30.48
CA HIS A 469 -5.51 11.71 29.08
C HIS A 469 -6.48 10.77 28.34
N ASP A 470 -6.70 9.56 28.85
CA ASP A 470 -7.66 8.63 28.26
C ASP A 470 -9.12 8.98 28.55
N TYR A 471 -9.37 9.83 29.59
CA TYR A 471 -10.71 10.28 29.98
C TYR A 471 -10.81 11.80 29.98
N PHE A 472 -10.98 12.44 31.12
CA PHE A 472 -11.22 13.88 31.20
C PHE A 472 -9.96 14.74 31.28
N GLY A 473 -8.77 14.15 31.49
CA GLY A 473 -7.54 14.91 31.76
C GLY A 473 -7.11 15.88 30.66
N SER A 474 -7.55 15.66 29.41
CA SER A 474 -7.29 16.55 28.28
C SER A 474 -8.50 17.39 27.87
N THR A 475 -9.56 17.39 28.68
CA THR A 475 -10.82 18.09 28.40
C THR A 475 -10.99 19.31 29.30
N MET A 476 -11.94 20.18 28.98
CA MET A 476 -12.37 21.26 29.88
C MET A 476 -13.01 20.72 31.18
N HIS A 477 -13.42 19.47 31.21
CA HIS A 477 -14.09 18.84 32.34
C HIS A 477 -13.15 18.21 33.37
N VAL A 478 -11.82 18.41 33.23
CA VAL A 478 -10.81 17.85 34.19
C VAL A 478 -11.01 18.32 35.62
N GLU A 479 -11.57 19.54 35.84
CA GLU A 479 -11.97 20.08 37.14
C GLU A 479 -13.51 20.11 37.25
N GLY A 480 -14.22 19.33 36.44
CA GLY A 480 -15.68 19.29 36.40
C GLY A 480 -16.28 18.39 37.50
N GLN A 481 -17.61 18.57 37.72
CA GLN A 481 -18.35 17.85 38.74
C GLN A 481 -18.23 16.32 38.69
N MET A 482 -18.14 15.73 37.48
CA MET A 482 -17.98 14.29 37.35
C MET A 482 -16.63 13.79 37.90
N VAL A 483 -15.55 14.56 37.66
CA VAL A 483 -14.22 14.22 38.19
C VAL A 483 -14.22 14.42 39.71
N GLU A 484 -14.80 15.51 40.23
CA GLU A 484 -14.95 15.76 41.66
C GLU A 484 -15.75 14.65 42.36
N TYR A 485 -16.86 14.21 41.73
CA TYR A 485 -17.68 13.12 42.24
C TYR A 485 -16.89 11.79 42.29
N VAL A 486 -16.22 11.39 41.23
CA VAL A 486 -15.49 10.10 41.20
C VAL A 486 -14.28 10.10 42.14
N THR A 487 -13.59 11.22 42.26
CA THR A 487 -12.39 11.31 43.12
C THR A 487 -12.70 11.57 44.61
N GLY A 488 -13.85 12.17 44.89
CA GLY A 488 -14.21 12.60 46.26
C GLY A 488 -15.42 11.87 46.84
N GLU A 489 -16.56 11.87 46.17
CA GLU A 489 -17.82 11.37 46.70
C GLU A 489 -18.03 9.85 46.50
N LEU A 490 -17.78 9.36 45.29
CA LEU A 490 -18.02 7.94 44.95
C LEU A 490 -17.30 6.97 45.91
N PRO A 491 -16.03 7.19 46.28
CA PRO A 491 -15.36 6.32 47.26
C PRO A 491 -16.04 6.24 48.62
N ASP A 492 -16.75 7.30 49.05
CA ASP A 492 -17.49 7.33 50.31
C ASP A 492 -18.79 6.50 50.24
N TYR A 493 -19.39 6.37 49.05
CA TYR A 493 -20.56 5.51 48.83
C TYR A 493 -20.21 4.03 48.68
N ILE A 494 -18.97 3.71 48.31
CA ILE A 494 -18.50 2.34 48.16
C ILE A 494 -18.18 1.80 49.56
N VAL A 495 -19.02 0.89 50.07
CA VAL A 495 -18.79 0.22 51.36
C VAL A 495 -17.45 -0.50 51.32
N ALA A 496 -16.61 -0.27 52.34
CA ALA A 496 -15.31 -0.93 52.41
C ALA A 496 -15.43 -2.47 52.44
N GLY A 497 -14.71 -3.15 51.58
CA GLY A 497 -14.65 -4.61 51.47
C GLY A 497 -15.27 -5.20 50.21
N GLU A 498 -15.45 -6.51 50.23
CA GLU A 498 -15.89 -7.28 49.03
C GLU A 498 -17.26 -6.86 48.51
N GLN A 499 -18.19 -6.49 49.39
CA GLN A 499 -19.53 -6.07 49.00
C GLN A 499 -19.52 -4.76 48.20
N GLY A 500 -18.73 -3.76 48.63
CA GLY A 500 -18.65 -2.49 47.91
C GLY A 500 -18.03 -2.64 46.51
N GLN A 501 -17.05 -3.52 46.38
CA GLN A 501 -16.48 -3.83 45.08
C GLN A 501 -17.51 -4.53 44.19
N GLN A 502 -18.28 -5.50 44.70
CA GLN A 502 -19.35 -6.16 43.94
C GLN A 502 -20.45 -5.16 43.54
N ASP A 503 -20.79 -4.20 44.39
CA ASP A 503 -21.77 -3.17 44.11
C ASP A 503 -21.26 -2.21 43.00
N LEU A 504 -19.99 -1.82 43.02
CA LEU A 504 -19.39 -1.04 41.94
C LEU A 504 -19.37 -1.81 40.63
N GLU A 505 -18.96 -3.08 40.63
CA GLU A 505 -18.98 -3.96 39.47
C GLU A 505 -20.40 -4.14 38.91
N ALA A 506 -21.43 -4.18 39.76
CA ALA A 506 -22.81 -4.26 39.33
C ALA A 506 -23.26 -2.96 38.66
N ALA A 507 -22.90 -1.80 39.17
CA ALA A 507 -23.20 -0.51 38.56
C ALA A 507 -22.49 -0.35 37.20
N ILE A 508 -21.21 -0.73 37.11
CA ILE A 508 -20.44 -0.77 35.85
C ILE A 508 -21.12 -1.67 34.85
N ALA A 509 -21.51 -2.87 35.23
CA ALA A 509 -22.20 -3.82 34.37
C ALA A 509 -23.53 -3.26 33.87
N ALA A 510 -24.31 -2.62 34.74
CA ALA A 510 -25.60 -2.03 34.37
C ALA A 510 -25.46 -0.84 33.37
N LEU A 511 -24.48 0.05 33.57
CA LEU A 511 -24.18 1.15 32.67
C LEU A 511 -23.66 0.64 31.31
N SER A 512 -22.74 -0.32 31.32
CA SER A 512 -22.21 -0.90 30.08
C SER A 512 -23.28 -1.66 29.29
N ALA A 513 -24.21 -2.35 29.97
CA ALA A 513 -25.31 -3.06 29.32
C ALA A 513 -26.27 -2.13 28.56
N GLU A 514 -26.37 -0.83 28.89
CA GLU A 514 -27.14 0.17 28.14
C GLU A 514 -26.62 0.32 26.70
N ALA A 515 -25.33 0.10 26.49
CA ALA A 515 -24.72 0.16 25.17
C ALA A 515 -25.16 -1.00 24.25
N GLY A 516 -25.46 -2.18 24.78
CA GLY A 516 -25.83 -3.36 24.01
C GLY A 516 -24.74 -3.77 23.03
N LEU A 517 -23.47 -3.83 23.48
CA LEU A 517 -22.31 -4.18 22.64
C LEU A 517 -22.37 -5.66 22.24
N VAL A 518 -22.12 -5.95 20.97
CA VAL A 518 -22.18 -7.33 20.43
C VAL A 518 -21.21 -8.26 21.17
N ASP A 519 -20.05 -7.79 21.53
CA ASP A 519 -19.04 -8.59 22.22
C ASP A 519 -19.40 -8.91 23.69
N GLN A 520 -20.32 -8.16 24.29
CA GLN A 520 -20.76 -8.32 25.69
C GLN A 520 -22.13 -9.01 25.83
N VAL A 521 -22.82 -9.33 24.75
CA VAL A 521 -24.19 -9.91 24.78
C VAL A 521 -24.30 -11.13 25.69
N GLN A 522 -23.31 -12.03 25.68
CA GLN A 522 -23.31 -13.22 26.51
C GLN A 522 -23.11 -12.88 27.99
N GLU A 523 -22.16 -12.02 28.29
CA GLU A 523 -21.84 -11.57 29.65
C GLU A 523 -23.01 -10.78 30.26
N ASP A 524 -23.66 -9.92 29.46
CA ASP A 524 -24.84 -9.17 29.88
C ASP A 524 -26.03 -10.11 30.18
N ALA A 525 -26.22 -11.16 29.37
CA ALA A 525 -27.26 -12.16 29.60
C ALA A 525 -27.01 -12.98 30.89
N GLU A 526 -25.75 -13.27 31.25
CA GLU A 526 -25.36 -13.92 32.49
C GLU A 526 -25.58 -12.97 33.68
N SER A 527 -25.22 -11.71 33.55
CA SER A 527 -25.40 -10.67 34.59
C SER A 527 -26.89 -10.34 34.83
N GLU A 528 -27.74 -10.41 33.81
CA GLU A 528 -29.19 -10.28 34.00
C GLU A 528 -29.76 -11.47 34.75
N LYS A 529 -29.33 -12.71 34.40
CA LYS A 529 -29.78 -13.94 35.11
C LYS A 529 -29.34 -14.00 36.56
N SER A 530 -28.14 -13.51 36.89
CA SER A 530 -27.64 -13.45 38.27
C SER A 530 -28.26 -12.35 39.11
N GLY A 531 -28.99 -11.42 38.50
CA GLY A 531 -29.55 -10.23 39.16
C GLY A 531 -28.54 -9.09 39.31
N GLN A 532 -27.32 -9.21 38.80
CA GLN A 532 -26.28 -8.18 38.87
C GLN A 532 -26.72 -6.89 38.20
N LEU A 533 -27.32 -6.94 36.97
CA LEU A 533 -27.81 -5.75 36.28
C LEU A 533 -28.93 -5.06 37.06
N ALA A 534 -29.85 -5.82 37.68
CA ALA A 534 -30.92 -5.24 38.49
C ALA A 534 -30.34 -4.50 39.69
N ARG A 535 -29.38 -5.14 40.41
CA ARG A 535 -28.66 -4.50 41.52
C ARG A 535 -27.92 -3.24 41.09
N GLY A 536 -27.21 -3.27 39.97
CA GLY A 536 -26.52 -2.11 39.42
C GLY A 536 -27.44 -0.94 39.13
N ARG A 537 -28.61 -1.21 38.54
CA ARG A 537 -29.66 -0.19 38.26
C ARG A 537 -30.19 0.43 39.55
N GLU A 538 -30.40 -0.37 40.60
CA GLU A 538 -30.79 0.15 41.92
C GLU A 538 -29.72 1.09 42.52
N LEU A 539 -28.44 0.73 42.39
CA LEU A 539 -27.33 1.53 42.89
C LEU A 539 -27.19 2.86 42.14
N ILE A 540 -27.34 2.86 40.80
CA ILE A 540 -27.29 4.07 39.95
C ILE A 540 -28.37 5.07 40.38
N VAL A 541 -29.60 4.60 40.66
CA VAL A 541 -30.73 5.44 41.05
C VAL A 541 -30.65 5.79 42.52
N GLY A 542 -30.19 4.89 43.39
CA GLY A 542 -30.20 5.04 44.82
C GLY A 542 -28.86 5.43 45.41
N ASP A 543 -28.12 4.43 45.92
CA ASP A 543 -26.95 4.63 46.81
C ASP A 543 -25.81 5.46 46.19
N PHE A 544 -25.55 5.30 44.88
CA PHE A 544 -24.52 6.07 44.17
C PHE A 544 -25.02 7.43 43.68
N GLY A 545 -26.33 7.67 43.62
CA GLY A 545 -26.89 8.97 43.35
C GLY A 545 -26.56 9.55 41.96
N CYS A 546 -26.26 8.71 40.98
CA CYS A 546 -25.93 9.18 39.59
C CYS A 546 -27.05 10.00 39.00
N VAL A 547 -28.32 9.71 39.35
CA VAL A 547 -29.51 10.45 38.92
C VAL A 547 -29.67 11.81 39.53
N ASN A 548 -28.78 12.24 40.45
CA ASN A 548 -28.75 13.62 40.91
C ASN A 548 -28.30 14.60 39.81
N CYS A 549 -27.55 14.08 38.81
CA CYS A 549 -27.03 14.85 37.69
C CYS A 549 -27.47 14.29 36.31
N HIS A 550 -27.58 12.95 36.20
CA HIS A 550 -27.85 12.27 34.93
C HIS A 550 -29.30 11.76 34.86
N SER A 551 -29.97 11.94 33.74
CA SER A 551 -31.21 11.20 33.48
C SER A 551 -30.91 9.72 33.25
N PHE A 552 -31.69 8.82 33.85
CA PHE A 552 -31.54 7.36 33.68
C PHE A 552 -32.91 6.69 33.70
N ARG A 553 -33.33 6.11 32.58
CA ARG A 553 -34.59 5.40 32.37
C ARG A 553 -35.79 6.28 32.72
N ASP A 554 -36.51 5.98 33.79
CA ASP A 554 -37.72 6.72 34.22
C ASP A 554 -37.41 7.97 35.06
N GLU A 555 -36.15 8.18 35.43
CA GLU A 555 -35.69 9.32 36.22
C GLU A 555 -35.19 10.43 35.29
N GLU A 556 -35.95 11.50 35.13
CA GLU A 556 -35.62 12.65 34.29
C GLU A 556 -35.00 13.78 35.15
N VAL A 557 -33.71 14.06 34.90
CA VAL A 557 -32.97 15.17 35.52
C VAL A 557 -32.18 15.89 34.43
N GLY A 558 -32.05 17.22 34.52
CA GLY A 558 -31.21 17.98 33.57
C GLY A 558 -29.92 18.42 34.27
N GLY A 559 -28.80 18.39 33.59
CA GLY A 559 -27.51 18.87 34.11
C GLY A 559 -26.28 18.02 33.70
N ALA A 560 -26.52 16.84 33.13
CA ALA A 560 -25.47 15.97 32.59
C ALA A 560 -26.05 15.07 31.48
N PRO A 561 -25.24 14.50 30.61
CA PRO A 561 -25.73 13.63 29.52
C PRO A 561 -26.53 12.44 30.07
N SER A 562 -27.63 12.09 29.39
CA SER A 562 -28.44 10.95 29.76
C SER A 562 -27.64 9.65 29.72
N LEU A 563 -27.77 8.83 30.77
CA LEU A 563 -27.20 7.49 30.86
C LEU A 563 -28.12 6.43 30.22
N THR A 564 -29.36 6.78 29.87
CA THR A 564 -30.26 5.88 29.17
C THR A 564 -29.74 5.57 27.77
N GLY A 565 -29.48 4.31 27.51
CA GLY A 565 -28.89 3.87 26.24
C GLY A 565 -27.47 4.39 26.00
N TYR A 566 -26.73 4.77 27.04
CA TYR A 566 -25.36 5.27 26.93
C TYR A 566 -24.46 4.34 26.13
N GLY A 567 -23.80 4.88 25.09
CA GLY A 567 -22.97 4.09 24.20
C GLY A 567 -23.74 3.20 23.20
N SER A 568 -25.08 3.21 23.21
CA SER A 568 -25.87 2.51 22.19
C SER A 568 -25.66 3.14 20.81
N ALA A 569 -26.02 2.40 19.76
CA ALA A 569 -25.92 2.92 18.38
C ALA A 569 -26.73 4.20 18.19
N GLU A 570 -27.88 4.32 18.83
CA GLU A 570 -28.72 5.53 18.77
C GLU A 570 -28.07 6.71 19.51
N TRP A 571 -27.56 6.46 20.72
CA TRP A 571 -26.87 7.47 21.50
C TRP A 571 -25.63 8.01 20.79
N LEU A 572 -24.78 7.14 20.25
CA LEU A 572 -23.60 7.54 19.47
C LEU A 572 -23.97 8.27 18.19
N ARG A 573 -25.03 7.83 17.49
CA ARG A 573 -25.52 8.52 16.29
C ARG A 573 -25.97 9.95 16.63
N LYS A 574 -26.72 10.16 17.73
CA LYS A 574 -27.10 11.48 18.21
C LYS A 574 -25.88 12.32 18.54
N MET A 575 -24.93 11.77 19.32
CA MET A 575 -23.70 12.45 19.75
C MET A 575 -22.85 12.91 18.55
N ILE A 576 -22.65 12.06 17.56
CA ILE A 576 -21.86 12.40 16.36
C ILE A 576 -22.63 13.38 15.46
N SER A 577 -23.93 13.19 15.31
CA SER A 577 -24.75 14.02 14.43
C SER A 577 -24.88 15.45 14.95
N ASP A 578 -25.27 15.60 16.22
CA ASP A 578 -25.45 16.89 16.89
C ASP A 578 -25.23 16.73 18.41
N PRO A 579 -24.04 17.02 18.93
CA PRO A 579 -23.77 16.92 20.36
C PRO A 579 -24.56 17.95 21.20
N ASN A 580 -25.17 18.97 20.58
CA ASN A 580 -25.99 19.96 21.27
C ASN A 580 -27.45 19.50 21.47
N HIS A 581 -27.72 18.18 21.26
CA HIS A 581 -29.04 17.63 21.56
C HIS A 581 -29.32 17.73 23.08
N GLU A 582 -30.58 18.00 23.45
CA GLU A 582 -30.98 18.21 24.86
C GLU A 582 -30.72 17.03 25.79
N GLU A 583 -30.74 15.80 25.26
CA GLU A 583 -30.40 14.58 26.02
C GLU A 583 -28.88 14.39 26.21
N LEU A 584 -28.04 15.20 25.55
CA LEU A 584 -26.58 15.13 25.59
C LEU A 584 -26.00 16.35 26.30
N TYR A 585 -25.43 17.30 25.55
CA TYR A 585 -24.83 18.52 26.12
C TYR A 585 -25.62 19.81 25.84
N GLY A 586 -26.81 19.71 25.20
CA GLY A 586 -27.61 20.85 24.80
C GLY A 586 -28.25 21.64 25.93
N TYR A 587 -28.22 21.13 27.16
CA TYR A 587 -28.65 21.84 28.36
C TYR A 587 -27.72 23.01 28.77
N GLU A 588 -26.46 23.01 28.30
CA GLU A 588 -25.48 24.05 28.54
C GLU A 588 -24.90 24.58 27.23
N SER A 589 -25.44 25.68 26.73
CA SER A 589 -25.10 26.23 25.41
C SER A 589 -23.64 26.66 25.25
N ASP A 590 -22.91 26.89 26.34
CA ASP A 590 -21.53 27.42 26.30
C ASP A 590 -20.45 26.37 26.44
N GLN A 591 -20.77 25.12 26.76
CA GLN A 591 -19.77 24.10 27.11
C GLN A 591 -19.41 23.15 25.99
N ASN A 592 -20.20 23.07 24.94
CA ASN A 592 -19.96 22.09 23.88
C ASN A 592 -19.38 22.66 22.57
N ASP A 593 -18.68 23.77 22.66
CA ASP A 593 -18.02 24.39 21.48
C ASP A 593 -16.91 23.51 20.84
N ARG A 594 -16.58 22.37 21.43
CA ARG A 594 -15.42 21.57 21.05
C ARG A 594 -15.73 20.44 20.09
N MET A 595 -16.86 19.73 20.26
CA MET A 595 -17.26 18.68 19.32
C MET A 595 -18.12 19.25 18.19
N PRO A 596 -17.66 19.18 16.92
CA PRO A 596 -18.42 19.69 15.79
C PRO A 596 -19.71 18.91 15.54
N VAL A 597 -20.69 19.59 14.92
CA VAL A 597 -21.93 18.97 14.41
C VAL A 597 -21.61 18.26 13.10
N PHE A 598 -21.35 16.95 13.14
CA PHE A 598 -20.89 16.19 11.99
C PHE A 598 -21.97 15.84 10.97
N SER A 599 -23.27 15.97 11.30
CA SER A 599 -24.35 15.86 10.32
C SER A 599 -24.27 16.89 9.18
N ARG A 600 -23.43 17.93 9.31
CA ARG A 600 -23.15 18.91 8.25
C ARG A 600 -22.06 18.47 7.28
N SER A 601 -21.21 17.51 7.66
CA SER A 601 -20.03 17.07 6.91
C SER A 601 -20.01 15.58 6.57
N LEU A 602 -20.79 14.77 7.27
CA LEU A 602 -20.95 13.35 7.05
C LEU A 602 -22.38 13.02 6.62
N THR A 603 -22.52 12.04 5.74
CA THR A 603 -23.81 11.45 5.40
C THR A 603 -24.28 10.51 6.51
N ASP A 604 -25.59 10.24 6.58
CA ASP A 604 -26.14 9.26 7.53
C ASP A 604 -25.46 7.89 7.42
N HIS A 605 -25.15 7.47 6.20
CA HIS A 605 -24.42 6.21 5.97
C HIS A 605 -23.00 6.24 6.58
N GLN A 606 -22.27 7.34 6.43
CA GLN A 606 -20.92 7.48 7.00
C GLN A 606 -20.97 7.53 8.54
N ILE A 607 -21.96 8.19 9.12
CA ILE A 607 -22.19 8.19 10.57
C ILE A 607 -22.51 6.76 11.05
N GLU A 608 -23.36 6.04 10.32
CA GLU A 608 -23.69 4.65 10.64
C GLU A 608 -22.44 3.74 10.61
N MET A 609 -21.59 3.87 9.59
CA MET A 609 -20.34 3.10 9.49
C MET A 609 -19.39 3.41 10.65
N LEU A 610 -19.25 4.70 11.02
CA LEU A 610 -18.42 5.13 12.14
C LEU A 610 -18.95 4.59 13.48
N VAL A 611 -20.27 4.66 13.72
CA VAL A 611 -20.91 4.15 14.92
C VAL A 611 -20.69 2.63 15.06
N ARG A 612 -20.95 1.87 14.01
CA ARG A 612 -20.76 0.41 14.02
C ARG A 612 -19.32 0.01 14.26
N TRP A 613 -18.36 0.77 13.72
CA TRP A 613 -16.94 0.55 13.96
C TRP A 613 -16.53 0.86 15.40
N LEU A 614 -16.96 2.00 15.97
CA LEU A 614 -16.67 2.36 17.37
C LEU A 614 -17.21 1.32 18.36
N ARG A 615 -18.33 0.69 18.03
CA ARG A 615 -18.98 -0.38 18.82
C ARG A 615 -18.42 -1.77 18.55
N ALA A 616 -17.53 -1.92 17.56
CA ALA A 616 -17.02 -3.20 17.07
C ALA A 616 -18.12 -4.19 16.59
N ASP A 617 -19.26 -3.69 16.11
CA ASP A 617 -20.43 -4.50 15.75
C ASP A 617 -20.15 -5.47 14.59
N ASP A 618 -19.14 -5.22 13.76
CA ASP A 618 -18.79 -6.00 12.55
C ASP A 618 -17.35 -6.52 12.53
N ARG A 619 -16.65 -6.47 13.66
CA ARG A 619 -15.23 -6.89 13.73
C ARG A 619 -15.07 -8.35 13.34
N ASP A 620 -15.94 -9.22 13.81
CA ASP A 620 -15.96 -10.65 13.49
C ASP A 620 -17.10 -10.97 12.52
N LEU A 621 -16.79 -10.97 11.21
CA LEU A 621 -17.76 -11.23 10.16
C LEU A 621 -18.29 -12.66 10.18
N ALA A 622 -17.48 -13.64 10.57
CA ALA A 622 -17.90 -15.04 10.72
C ALA A 622 -18.96 -15.18 11.81
N ARG A 623 -18.73 -14.58 12.98
CA ARG A 623 -19.68 -14.55 14.10
C ARG A 623 -20.97 -13.82 13.73
N LYS A 624 -20.88 -12.71 13.02
CA LYS A 624 -22.05 -11.95 12.53
C LYS A 624 -22.94 -12.83 11.63
N LEU A 625 -22.34 -13.54 10.69
CA LEU A 625 -23.07 -14.44 9.79
C LEU A 625 -23.72 -15.62 10.53
N GLU A 626 -23.05 -16.16 11.54
CA GLU A 626 -23.62 -17.18 12.42
C GLU A 626 -24.83 -16.65 13.20
N LEU A 627 -24.73 -15.46 13.75
CA LEU A 627 -25.83 -14.79 14.47
C LEU A 627 -27.02 -14.50 13.53
N GLN A 628 -26.76 -14.04 12.29
CA GLN A 628 -27.81 -13.83 11.29
C GLN A 628 -28.51 -15.13 10.90
N LYS A 629 -27.76 -16.23 10.71
CA LYS A 629 -28.34 -17.55 10.45
C LYS A 629 -29.18 -18.06 11.63
N ALA A 630 -28.69 -17.87 12.86
CA ALA A 630 -29.41 -18.23 14.07
C ALA A 630 -30.70 -17.41 14.29
N ALA A 631 -30.74 -16.16 13.82
CA ALA A 631 -31.91 -15.28 13.88
C ALA A 631 -32.99 -15.58 12.81
N GLY A 632 -32.83 -16.65 11.99
CA GLY A 632 -33.83 -17.11 11.03
C GLY A 632 -33.78 -16.40 9.67
N GLY A 633 -32.67 -15.77 9.33
CA GLY A 633 -32.45 -15.15 8.03
C GLY A 633 -31.95 -16.11 6.96
N ASP A 634 -32.72 -17.15 6.62
CA ASP A 634 -32.47 -18.00 5.45
C ASP A 634 -32.96 -17.29 4.16
N GLN A 635 -32.32 -16.19 3.80
CA GLN A 635 -32.37 -15.67 2.43
C GLN A 635 -31.04 -16.04 1.77
N ALA A 636 -31.01 -17.26 1.22
CA ALA A 636 -30.00 -17.67 0.29
C ALA A 636 -29.98 -16.66 -0.88
N VAL A 637 -28.86 -15.95 -1.03
CA VAL A 637 -28.55 -15.26 -2.27
C VAL A 637 -28.08 -16.34 -3.24
N GLU A 638 -28.98 -16.74 -4.19
CA GLU A 638 -28.62 -17.46 -5.41
C GLU A 638 -27.75 -16.57 -6.34
#